data_17e837b92f57006294265ba696f0b7f9
#
_entry.id   17e837b92f57006294265ba696f0b7f9
#
_cell.length_a   1.000
_cell.length_b   1.000
_cell.length_c   1.000
_cell.angle_alpha   90.00
_cell.angle_beta   90.00
_cell.angle_gamma   90.00
#
_symmetry.space_group_name_H-M   'P 1'
#
loop_
_entity.id
_entity.type
_entity.pdbx_description
1 polymer ?
#
loop_
_entity_poly.entity_id
_entity_poly.type
_entity_poly.pdbx_seq_one_letter_code
_entity_poly.pdbx_strand_id
1 'polypeptide(L)'
;MARKKTASKSTALLDPNYQAEAEKYENPIPSREFILETIRQFNAPMSKEEILSALHITNEEQQEGMRRRLRAMENDGQLVFTKRKRYALPEKLDLLKGTVIGHRDGYGFLSIDGQKDDWFIPNNQMQRVMHGDFVLAQPNGFDRKGRKEVRIVRVLESRKKQIVGRFFLEEGIGYVIPDDSRISRDILIPNESKMGARMGQVVVAELKPRTASFSQPVGVITEILGENMAKGMETEIAIRNHDIPHVWPNAVEKQVKKFQEEVPEEAKQGRIDLRRLPLVTIDGEDARDFDDAVYCEKTPGGGWRLWVAIADVSYYVRLRSALDTEAYNRGNSVYFPNRVVPMLPEILSNGLCSLNPQVDRLCMVCEINLSAKGKMIGYQFYEAVINSHARLTYTKVARILDNDEELSERYASLVPHLQELHNMYRALVNARHERGAIDFETIESKFVFNAMGRIESIEPVVRNDAHKIIEECMILANIAAADFVERHQEPALFRIHDGPSEEKLTGFRSFLSECGLSLRGGLKPTTADYAELLEQVRERPDHELIQTMLLRSLSQAVYHPDNIGHFGLALEEYAHFTSPIRRYPDLTLHRAIKYLLAKEKGAKRKTTDTGGYHYSIDEMDILGEHCSMTERRADDATRDVADWLKCEYMQDHVGAEFDGIISSVTGFGFFVRLNDLFIDGLVHISTLDNDYYRFDMAGQRLIGENSGMIYRIGDAVKIRVEAVSLEQRQVDFALVASERTPRRVGKTAKDKEKKGTRYIESMEKQRSKKKSAVKKDAVLTHKKSAKKKQSTRKRK
;
A
#
# COMPACT_ATOMS: atom_id res chain seq x y z
N MET A 1 -6.96 45.98 34.47
CA MET A 1 -8.29 45.96 33.84
C MET A 1 -8.13 46.20 32.35
N ALA A 2 -8.04 45.13 31.57
CA ALA A 2 -7.92 45.21 30.10
C ALA A 2 -9.33 45.21 29.49
N ARG A 3 -9.64 46.22 28.73
CA ARG A 3 -10.90 46.34 27.98
C ARG A 3 -10.97 45.25 26.91
N LYS A 4 -11.85 44.26 27.09
CA LYS A 4 -12.29 43.36 26.02
C LYS A 4 -12.98 44.21 24.94
N LYS A 5 -12.33 44.36 23.78
CA LYS A 5 -12.96 44.95 22.59
C LYS A 5 -13.93 43.90 22.00
N THR A 6 -15.18 44.28 21.92
CA THR A 6 -16.29 43.54 21.35
C THR A 6 -16.10 43.34 19.86
N ALA A 7 -15.87 42.07 19.43
CA ALA A 7 -16.08 41.68 18.05
C ALA A 7 -17.58 41.79 17.69
N SER A 8 -17.90 42.12 16.44
CA SER A 8 -19.29 42.26 16.01
C SER A 8 -20.02 40.92 16.23
N LYS A 9 -21.07 40.97 17.03
CA LYS A 9 -21.86 39.81 17.46
C LYS A 9 -22.48 38.98 16.32
N SER A 10 -22.44 39.44 15.06
CA SER A 10 -23.13 38.79 13.93
C SER A 10 -22.32 37.63 13.29
N THR A 11 -21.00 37.77 13.22
CA THR A 11 -20.14 36.76 12.58
C THR A 11 -19.85 35.56 13.51
N ALA A 12 -19.76 35.85 14.83
CA ALA A 12 -19.56 34.81 15.86
C ALA A 12 -20.76 33.87 16.02
N LEU A 13 -21.94 34.24 15.54
CA LEU A 13 -23.15 33.42 15.59
C LEU A 13 -23.34 32.52 14.36
N LEU A 14 -22.61 32.76 13.27
CA LEU A 14 -22.80 32.09 11.98
C LEU A 14 -21.66 31.13 11.58
N ASP A 15 -20.45 31.30 12.15
CA ASP A 15 -19.30 30.43 11.88
C ASP A 15 -19.22 29.32 12.92
N PRO A 16 -19.46 28.05 12.53
CA PRO A 16 -19.40 26.90 13.46
C PRO A 16 -18.05 26.73 14.16
N ASN A 17 -16.96 27.17 13.52
CA ASN A 17 -15.58 27.02 14.02
C ASN A 17 -15.04 28.28 14.71
N TYR A 18 -15.88 29.27 14.96
CA TYR A 18 -15.44 30.57 15.54
C TYR A 18 -14.77 30.42 16.92
N GLN A 19 -15.23 29.49 17.74
CA GLN A 19 -14.62 29.25 19.07
C GLN A 19 -13.19 28.77 18.95
N ALA A 20 -12.93 27.80 18.04
CA ALA A 20 -11.60 27.29 17.79
C ALA A 20 -10.63 28.36 17.23
N GLU A 21 -11.14 29.32 16.43
CA GLU A 21 -10.36 30.46 15.94
C GLU A 21 -10.10 31.50 17.05
N ALA A 22 -11.08 31.72 17.94
CA ALA A 22 -10.93 32.64 19.08
C ALA A 22 -9.96 32.14 20.16
N GLU A 23 -9.76 30.82 20.27
CA GLU A 23 -8.75 30.24 21.15
C GLU A 23 -7.33 30.38 20.60
N LYS A 24 -7.18 30.47 19.27
CA LYS A 24 -5.87 30.54 18.60
C LYS A 24 -5.37 31.96 18.36
N TYR A 25 -6.27 32.91 18.19
CA TYR A 25 -5.94 34.28 17.78
C TYR A 25 -6.61 35.35 18.64
N GLU A 26 -5.85 36.37 18.97
CA GLU A 26 -6.32 37.50 19.78
C GLU A 26 -7.42 38.33 19.06
N ASN A 27 -7.35 38.40 17.71
CA ASN A 27 -8.35 39.02 16.83
C ASN A 27 -8.86 37.97 15.82
N PRO A 28 -9.81 37.10 16.21
CA PRO A 28 -10.26 36.02 15.37
C PRO A 28 -10.96 36.55 14.12
N ILE A 29 -10.68 35.89 13.00
CA ILE A 29 -11.33 36.11 11.71
C ILE A 29 -12.11 34.85 11.34
N PRO A 30 -13.09 34.88 10.43
CA PRO A 30 -13.87 33.75 10.04
C PRO A 30 -13.02 32.54 9.59
N SER A 31 -13.43 31.33 9.96
CA SER A 31 -12.74 30.10 9.59
C SER A 31 -12.62 29.93 8.07
N ARG A 32 -11.70 29.09 7.61
CA ARG A 32 -11.52 28.80 6.18
C ARG A 32 -12.79 28.17 5.60
N GLU A 33 -13.41 27.27 6.32
CA GLU A 33 -14.63 26.56 5.94
C GLU A 33 -15.78 27.55 5.75
N PHE A 34 -15.93 28.51 6.65
CA PHE A 34 -16.97 29.52 6.57
C PHE A 34 -16.75 30.48 5.41
N ILE A 35 -15.50 30.83 5.10
CA ILE A 35 -15.15 31.63 3.92
C ILE A 35 -15.50 30.89 2.63
N LEU A 36 -15.15 29.59 2.53
CA LEU A 36 -15.47 28.77 1.37
C LEU A 36 -16.97 28.63 1.17
N GLU A 37 -17.72 28.40 2.25
CA GLU A 37 -19.18 28.30 2.21
C GLU A 37 -19.84 29.62 1.79
N THR A 38 -19.34 30.74 2.27
CA THR A 38 -19.81 32.07 1.85
C THR A 38 -19.63 32.30 0.34
N ILE A 39 -18.46 31.91 -0.21
CA ILE A 39 -18.20 32.03 -1.65
C ILE A 39 -19.07 31.03 -2.44
N ARG A 40 -19.31 29.84 -1.87
CA ARG A 40 -20.17 28.81 -2.48
C ARG A 40 -21.61 29.28 -2.60
N GLN A 41 -22.16 29.89 -1.54
CA GLN A 41 -23.52 30.43 -1.49
C GLN A 41 -23.72 31.60 -2.44
N PHE A 42 -22.69 32.47 -2.60
CA PHE A 42 -22.72 33.58 -3.55
C PHE A 42 -22.77 33.08 -5.02
N ASN A 43 -22.35 31.89 -5.28
CA ASN A 43 -22.40 31.19 -6.56
C ASN A 43 -21.68 31.88 -7.74
N ALA A 44 -20.80 32.84 -7.46
CA ALA A 44 -19.98 33.57 -8.44
C ALA A 44 -18.64 33.98 -7.82
N PRO A 45 -17.60 34.29 -8.63
CA PRO A 45 -16.36 34.83 -8.13
C PRO A 45 -16.56 36.16 -7.37
N MET A 46 -15.99 36.27 -6.16
CA MET A 46 -16.13 37.45 -5.30
C MET A 46 -14.84 38.26 -5.24
N SER A 47 -14.94 39.59 -5.21
CA SER A 47 -13.79 40.43 -4.88
C SER A 47 -13.49 40.38 -3.38
N LYS A 48 -12.30 40.86 -2.97
CA LYS A 48 -11.94 40.96 -1.55
C LYS A 48 -12.96 41.78 -0.78
N GLU A 49 -13.37 42.90 -1.35
CA GLU A 49 -14.32 43.84 -0.76
C GLU A 49 -15.71 43.19 -0.57
N GLU A 50 -16.16 42.41 -1.57
CA GLU A 50 -17.43 41.66 -1.48
C GLU A 50 -17.35 40.60 -0.39
N ILE A 51 -16.23 39.90 -0.25
CA ILE A 51 -16.01 38.88 0.82
C ILE A 51 -16.02 39.54 2.19
N LEU A 52 -15.28 40.67 2.36
CA LEU A 52 -15.26 41.42 3.61
C LEU A 52 -16.66 41.94 4.00
N SER A 53 -17.41 42.42 3.01
CA SER A 53 -18.80 42.88 3.22
C SER A 53 -19.72 41.72 3.60
N ALA A 54 -19.66 40.59 2.92
CA ALA A 54 -20.48 39.40 3.19
C ALA A 54 -20.20 38.83 4.60
N LEU A 55 -18.95 38.90 5.05
CA LEU A 55 -18.51 38.44 6.36
C LEU A 55 -18.56 39.51 7.45
N HIS A 56 -19.09 40.72 7.13
CA HIS A 56 -19.24 41.85 8.03
C HIS A 56 -17.92 42.27 8.73
N ILE A 57 -16.78 42.18 8.00
CA ILE A 57 -15.47 42.57 8.53
C ILE A 57 -15.21 44.04 8.24
N THR A 58 -15.24 44.86 9.30
CA THR A 58 -15.04 46.31 9.22
C THR A 58 -13.75 46.79 9.88
N ASN A 59 -13.17 46.01 10.79
CA ASN A 59 -11.94 46.35 11.51
C ASN A 59 -10.71 46.17 10.62
N GLU A 60 -9.80 47.14 10.57
CA GLU A 60 -8.60 47.14 9.75
C GLU A 60 -7.66 45.93 10.07
N GLU A 61 -7.49 45.57 11.35
CA GLU A 61 -6.67 44.43 11.75
C GLU A 61 -7.25 43.11 11.25
N GLN A 62 -8.59 42.94 11.31
CA GLN A 62 -9.27 41.78 10.77
C GLN A 62 -9.23 41.74 9.23
N GLN A 63 -9.28 42.91 8.56
CA GLN A 63 -9.14 42.97 7.10
C GLN A 63 -7.74 42.53 6.64
N GLU A 64 -6.70 42.95 7.38
CA GLU A 64 -5.34 42.49 7.08
C GLU A 64 -5.18 41.00 7.39
N GLY A 65 -5.75 40.48 8.48
CA GLY A 65 -5.83 39.06 8.80
C GLY A 65 -6.52 38.27 7.69
N MET A 66 -7.67 38.76 7.20
CA MET A 66 -8.40 38.16 6.09
C MET A 66 -7.58 38.16 4.79
N ARG A 67 -6.87 39.26 4.49
CA ARG A 67 -5.99 39.34 3.31
C ARG A 67 -4.93 38.21 3.34
N ARG A 68 -4.31 37.98 4.50
CA ARG A 68 -3.33 36.94 4.70
C ARG A 68 -3.98 35.56 4.58
N ARG A 69 -5.17 35.35 5.16
CA ARG A 69 -5.92 34.11 5.10
C ARG A 69 -6.34 33.75 3.66
N LEU A 70 -6.91 34.69 2.91
CA LEU A 70 -7.27 34.54 1.51
C LEU A 70 -6.06 34.18 0.63
N ARG A 71 -4.90 34.80 0.90
CA ARG A 71 -3.67 34.46 0.20
C ARG A 71 -3.14 33.07 0.58
N ALA A 72 -3.26 32.66 1.82
CA ALA A 72 -2.93 31.29 2.24
C ALA A 72 -3.88 30.27 1.59
N MET A 73 -5.20 30.54 1.61
CA MET A 73 -6.19 29.69 0.95
C MET A 73 -5.98 29.61 -0.57
N GLU A 74 -5.51 30.69 -1.18
CA GLU A 74 -5.10 30.67 -2.59
C GLU A 74 -3.85 29.80 -2.77
N ASN A 75 -2.84 29.95 -1.92
CA ASN A 75 -1.62 29.14 -1.98
C ASN A 75 -1.92 27.65 -1.81
N ASP A 76 -2.80 27.30 -0.89
CA ASP A 76 -3.24 25.94 -0.60
C ASP A 76 -4.26 25.41 -1.67
N GLY A 77 -4.54 26.20 -2.71
CA GLY A 77 -5.46 25.84 -3.79
C GLY A 77 -6.93 25.70 -3.37
N GLN A 78 -7.31 26.18 -2.20
CA GLN A 78 -8.70 26.22 -1.76
C GLN A 78 -9.49 27.31 -2.51
N LEU A 79 -8.81 28.36 -2.95
CA LEU A 79 -9.34 29.45 -3.77
C LEU A 79 -8.45 29.69 -4.99
N VAL A 80 -9.04 30.26 -6.04
CA VAL A 80 -8.33 30.71 -7.24
C VAL A 80 -8.55 32.23 -7.40
N PHE A 81 -7.45 32.97 -7.44
CA PHE A 81 -7.51 34.40 -7.75
C PHE A 81 -7.47 34.60 -9.26
N THR A 82 -8.59 35.08 -9.82
CA THR A 82 -8.78 35.21 -11.26
C THR A 82 -8.10 36.46 -11.81
N LYS A 83 -7.89 36.52 -13.15
CA LYS A 83 -7.39 37.72 -13.86
C LYS A 83 -8.25 38.99 -13.60
N ARG A 84 -9.50 38.80 -13.25
CA ARG A 84 -10.43 39.89 -12.90
C ARG A 84 -10.34 40.35 -11.42
N LYS A 85 -9.30 39.93 -10.70
CA LYS A 85 -9.05 40.22 -9.28
C LYS A 85 -10.19 39.75 -8.34
N ARG A 86 -10.74 38.57 -8.63
CA ARG A 86 -11.81 37.95 -7.84
C ARG A 86 -11.37 36.54 -7.37
N TYR A 87 -11.82 36.15 -6.20
CA TYR A 87 -11.64 34.79 -5.65
C TYR A 87 -12.78 33.92 -6.13
N ALA A 88 -12.46 32.72 -6.59
CA ALA A 88 -13.41 31.70 -7.02
C ALA A 88 -13.04 30.35 -6.43
N LEU A 89 -14.02 29.49 -6.25
CA LEU A 89 -13.77 28.07 -5.94
C LEU A 89 -13.21 27.34 -7.17
N PRO A 90 -12.19 26.49 -7.02
CA PRO A 90 -11.63 25.69 -8.12
C PRO A 90 -12.69 24.90 -8.87
N GLU A 91 -13.63 24.29 -8.14
CA GLU A 91 -14.77 23.50 -8.68
C GLU A 91 -15.66 24.29 -9.65
N LYS A 92 -15.83 25.59 -9.40
CA LYS A 92 -16.62 26.50 -10.25
C LYS A 92 -15.91 26.89 -11.55
N LEU A 93 -14.61 26.58 -11.64
CA LEU A 93 -13.77 26.83 -12.80
C LEU A 93 -13.41 25.52 -13.52
N ASP A 94 -14.08 24.41 -13.20
CA ASP A 94 -13.76 23.07 -13.68
C ASP A 94 -12.28 22.72 -13.48
N LEU A 95 -11.70 23.12 -12.31
CA LEU A 95 -10.31 22.83 -11.99
C LEU A 95 -10.20 21.59 -11.12
N LEU A 96 -9.27 20.72 -11.48
CA LEU A 96 -8.96 19.47 -10.79
C LEU A 96 -7.71 19.67 -9.91
N LYS A 97 -7.73 19.07 -8.73
CA LYS A 97 -6.56 18.95 -7.86
C LYS A 97 -6.08 17.52 -7.90
N GLY A 98 -4.79 17.30 -7.95
CA GLY A 98 -4.24 15.97 -7.91
C GLY A 98 -2.72 15.97 -7.88
N THR A 99 -2.18 14.77 -7.73
CA THR A 99 -0.75 14.50 -7.68
C THR A 99 -0.24 14.09 -9.07
N VAL A 100 0.88 14.66 -9.48
CA VAL A 100 1.52 14.35 -10.76
C VAL A 100 2.28 13.05 -10.67
N ILE A 101 1.95 12.09 -11.53
CA ILE A 101 2.71 10.86 -11.74
C ILE A 101 3.44 11.00 -13.07
N GLY A 102 4.77 11.15 -13.04
CA GLY A 102 5.60 11.23 -14.24
C GLY A 102 5.76 9.86 -14.92
N HIS A 103 6.07 9.87 -16.20
CA HIS A 103 6.42 8.67 -16.96
C HIS A 103 7.77 8.89 -17.65
N ARG A 104 8.55 7.81 -17.79
CA ARG A 104 9.90 7.83 -18.39
C ARG A 104 9.94 8.46 -19.79
N ASP A 105 8.88 8.35 -20.56
CA ASP A 105 8.77 8.93 -21.91
C ASP A 105 8.45 10.43 -21.88
N GLY A 106 8.48 11.08 -20.70
CA GLY A 106 8.32 12.52 -20.55
C GLY A 106 6.89 13.02 -20.47
N TYR A 107 5.87 12.19 -20.64
CA TYR A 107 4.48 12.50 -20.31
C TYR A 107 4.17 12.12 -18.86
N GLY A 108 2.96 12.38 -18.38
CA GLY A 108 2.55 11.99 -17.04
C GLY A 108 1.05 11.82 -16.91
N PHE A 109 0.64 11.59 -15.68
CA PHE A 109 -0.76 11.46 -15.31
C PHE A 109 -1.04 12.33 -14.08
N LEU A 110 -2.25 12.83 -13.96
CA LEU A 110 -2.77 13.48 -12.78
C LEU A 110 -3.67 12.50 -12.06
N SER A 111 -3.22 12.04 -10.92
CA SER A 111 -4.00 11.19 -10.02
C SER A 111 -4.82 12.07 -9.09
N ILE A 112 -6.11 11.81 -9.01
CA ILE A 112 -7.07 12.59 -8.21
C ILE A 112 -7.67 11.66 -7.17
N ASP A 113 -7.58 12.06 -5.91
CA ASP A 113 -8.12 11.28 -4.80
C ASP A 113 -9.60 10.98 -5.00
N GLY A 114 -9.97 9.71 -4.82
CA GLY A 114 -11.33 9.23 -5.02
C GLY A 114 -11.77 9.02 -6.48
N GLN A 115 -10.91 9.28 -7.48
CA GLN A 115 -11.18 8.94 -8.89
C GLN A 115 -10.38 7.71 -9.32
N LYS A 116 -11.02 6.80 -10.06
CA LYS A 116 -10.36 5.60 -10.58
C LYS A 116 -9.45 5.86 -11.78
N ASP A 117 -9.80 6.85 -12.60
CA ASP A 117 -9.12 7.14 -13.85
C ASP A 117 -8.19 8.34 -13.69
N ASP A 118 -6.92 8.15 -13.95
CA ASP A 118 -5.94 9.23 -14.02
C ASP A 118 -6.11 10.04 -15.30
N TRP A 119 -5.84 11.33 -15.23
CA TRP A 119 -5.90 12.24 -16.34
C TRP A 119 -4.53 12.38 -17.01
N PHE A 120 -4.49 12.31 -18.32
CA PHE A 120 -3.24 12.40 -19.09
C PHE A 120 -2.64 13.81 -19.07
N ILE A 121 -1.34 13.89 -18.75
CA ILE A 121 -0.55 15.12 -18.80
C ILE A 121 0.43 15.00 -19.97
N PRO A 122 0.29 15.78 -21.06
CA PRO A 122 1.19 15.71 -22.20
C PRO A 122 2.59 16.27 -21.85
N ASN A 123 3.61 15.86 -22.64
CA ASN A 123 5.02 16.20 -22.40
C ASN A 123 5.28 17.71 -22.22
N ASN A 124 4.61 18.55 -23.02
CA ASN A 124 4.74 20.02 -22.91
C ASN A 124 4.19 20.59 -21.59
N GLN A 125 3.27 19.89 -20.93
CA GLN A 125 2.77 20.26 -19.61
C GLN A 125 3.65 19.69 -18.50
N MET A 126 4.24 18.49 -18.70
CA MET A 126 5.20 17.91 -17.76
C MET A 126 6.46 18.76 -17.58
N GLN A 127 6.82 19.58 -18.57
CA GLN A 127 7.91 20.56 -18.41
C GLN A 127 7.65 21.61 -17.31
N ARG A 128 6.42 21.77 -16.86
CA ARG A 128 6.01 22.74 -15.82
C ARG A 128 6.03 22.16 -14.41
N VAL A 129 6.01 20.85 -14.29
CA VAL A 129 5.80 20.11 -13.06
C VAL A 129 6.86 19.00 -12.94
N MET A 130 6.92 18.37 -11.78
CA MET A 130 7.71 17.18 -11.55
C MET A 130 6.84 16.05 -11.00
N HIS A 131 7.32 14.81 -11.12
CA HIS A 131 6.71 13.68 -10.43
C HIS A 131 6.57 13.99 -8.93
N GLY A 132 5.40 13.73 -8.35
CA GLY A 132 5.07 14.00 -6.96
C GLY A 132 4.54 15.40 -6.66
N ASP A 133 4.60 16.37 -7.60
CA ASP A 133 4.02 17.69 -7.39
C ASP A 133 2.50 17.61 -7.21
N PHE A 134 1.97 18.31 -6.22
CA PHE A 134 0.53 18.49 -6.06
C PHE A 134 0.09 19.74 -6.82
N VAL A 135 -0.85 19.59 -7.74
CA VAL A 135 -1.13 20.61 -8.73
C VAL A 135 -2.62 20.91 -8.88
N LEU A 136 -2.88 22.10 -9.43
CA LEU A 136 -4.17 22.50 -9.96
C LEU A 136 -4.12 22.40 -11.47
N ALA A 137 -5.03 21.67 -12.07
CA ALA A 137 -5.08 21.43 -13.50
C ALA A 137 -6.48 21.69 -14.07
N GLN A 138 -6.56 21.99 -15.34
CA GLN A 138 -7.81 22.23 -16.07
C GLN A 138 -8.02 21.13 -17.10
N PRO A 139 -9.22 20.51 -17.18
CA PRO A 139 -9.58 19.63 -18.27
C PRO A 139 -9.34 20.26 -19.66
N ASN A 140 -8.68 19.54 -20.55
CA ASN A 140 -8.30 20.01 -21.87
C ASN A 140 -8.84 19.09 -23.00
N GLY A 141 -9.95 18.39 -22.74
CA GLY A 141 -10.57 17.46 -23.69
C GLY A 141 -9.96 16.07 -23.67
N PHE A 142 -9.77 15.48 -24.84
CA PHE A 142 -9.25 14.12 -25.02
C PHE A 142 -8.06 14.14 -25.98
N ASP A 143 -7.08 13.30 -25.71
CA ASP A 143 -5.95 13.09 -26.60
C ASP A 143 -6.36 12.23 -27.82
N ARG A 144 -5.39 12.00 -28.74
CA ARG A 144 -5.62 11.19 -29.95
C ARG A 144 -5.94 9.71 -29.67
N LYS A 145 -5.65 9.23 -28.45
CA LYS A 145 -5.93 7.87 -27.98
C LYS A 145 -7.23 7.79 -27.16
N GLY A 146 -7.96 8.90 -27.02
CA GLY A 146 -9.22 8.97 -26.26
C GLY A 146 -9.05 9.10 -24.76
N ARG A 147 -7.83 9.40 -24.24
CA ARG A 147 -7.59 9.63 -22.81
C ARG A 147 -7.97 11.06 -22.45
N LYS A 148 -8.58 11.24 -21.26
CA LYS A 148 -8.91 12.55 -20.71
C LYS A 148 -7.61 13.34 -20.49
N GLU A 149 -7.44 14.51 -21.13
CA GLU A 149 -6.23 15.33 -21.05
C GLU A 149 -6.42 16.52 -20.12
N VAL A 150 -5.34 16.91 -19.41
CA VAL A 150 -5.33 18.12 -18.59
C VAL A 150 -4.21 19.09 -18.97
N ARG A 151 -4.46 20.35 -18.68
CA ARG A 151 -3.48 21.44 -18.72
C ARG A 151 -3.15 21.90 -17.30
N ILE A 152 -1.88 21.94 -16.96
CA ILE A 152 -1.42 22.42 -15.65
C ILE A 152 -1.66 23.94 -15.53
N VAL A 153 -2.37 24.33 -14.51
CA VAL A 153 -2.65 25.72 -14.17
C VAL A 153 -1.60 26.24 -13.19
N ARG A 154 -1.33 25.48 -12.12
CA ARG A 154 -0.42 25.89 -11.04
C ARG A 154 0.08 24.71 -10.26
N VAL A 155 1.31 24.75 -9.78
CA VAL A 155 1.84 23.87 -8.72
C VAL A 155 1.39 24.46 -7.39
N LEU A 156 0.69 23.68 -6.58
CA LEU A 156 0.25 24.02 -5.24
C LEU A 156 1.34 23.70 -4.22
N GLU A 157 1.91 22.52 -4.34
CA GLU A 157 2.97 22.04 -3.48
C GLU A 157 3.99 21.25 -4.28
N SER A 158 5.27 21.53 -4.12
CA SER A 158 6.35 20.71 -4.64
C SER A 158 6.79 19.76 -3.54
N ARG A 159 6.33 18.51 -3.60
CA ARG A 159 6.53 17.53 -2.53
C ARG A 159 7.92 16.91 -2.56
N LYS A 160 8.49 16.69 -3.76
CA LYS A 160 9.87 16.21 -3.90
C LYS A 160 10.85 17.35 -3.68
N LYS A 161 11.52 17.35 -2.55
CA LYS A 161 12.56 18.32 -2.22
C LYS A 161 13.95 17.83 -2.53
N GLN A 162 14.16 16.51 -2.47
CA GLN A 162 15.43 15.86 -2.71
C GLN A 162 15.31 14.89 -3.87
N ILE A 163 16.37 14.81 -4.66
CA ILE A 163 16.47 13.90 -5.81
C ILE A 163 17.78 13.18 -5.72
N VAL A 164 17.73 11.85 -5.84
CA VAL A 164 18.91 11.01 -5.98
C VAL A 164 19.22 10.85 -7.46
N GLY A 165 20.50 10.89 -7.81
CA GLY A 165 20.90 10.68 -9.18
C GLY A 165 22.42 10.68 -9.33
N ARG A 166 22.88 10.50 -10.56
CA ARG A 166 24.30 10.48 -10.89
C ARG A 166 24.76 11.87 -11.31
N PHE A 167 25.86 12.31 -10.72
CA PHE A 167 26.47 13.59 -11.04
C PHE A 167 27.35 13.48 -12.29
N PHE A 168 27.18 14.43 -13.20
CA PHE A 168 27.99 14.60 -14.40
C PHE A 168 28.48 16.03 -14.55
N LEU A 169 29.60 16.19 -15.26
CA LEU A 169 30.18 17.48 -15.58
C LEU A 169 30.41 17.53 -17.10
N GLU A 170 29.75 18.43 -17.78
CA GLU A 170 29.91 18.65 -19.22
C GLU A 170 30.19 20.12 -19.49
N GLU A 171 31.25 20.43 -20.19
CA GLU A 171 31.69 21.80 -20.50
C GLU A 171 31.78 22.75 -19.28
N GLY A 172 32.09 22.19 -18.09
CA GLY A 172 32.13 22.95 -16.85
C GLY A 172 30.80 23.15 -16.14
N ILE A 173 29.71 22.66 -16.71
CA ILE A 173 28.37 22.70 -16.14
C ILE A 173 28.09 21.38 -15.42
N GLY A 174 27.78 21.44 -14.12
CA GLY A 174 27.39 20.28 -13.34
C GLY A 174 25.90 20.00 -13.49
N TYR A 175 25.54 18.73 -13.63
CA TYR A 175 24.16 18.29 -13.59
C TYR A 175 24.01 16.91 -12.94
N VAL A 176 22.84 16.65 -12.40
CA VAL A 176 22.47 15.34 -11.84
C VAL A 176 21.37 14.75 -12.72
N ILE A 177 21.64 13.55 -13.25
CA ILE A 177 20.63 12.72 -13.91
C ILE A 177 19.89 11.94 -12.83
N PRO A 178 18.57 12.17 -12.64
CA PRO A 178 17.77 11.47 -11.64
C PRO A 178 17.77 9.95 -11.86
N ASP A 179 17.86 9.17 -10.79
CA ASP A 179 17.69 7.71 -10.84
C ASP A 179 16.23 7.32 -11.04
N ASP A 180 15.31 8.11 -10.48
CA ASP A 180 13.87 7.93 -10.67
C ASP A 180 13.49 8.32 -12.11
N SER A 181 13.28 7.32 -12.97
CA SER A 181 12.94 7.51 -14.39
C SER A 181 11.64 8.30 -14.62
N ARG A 182 10.79 8.47 -13.61
CA ARG A 182 9.60 9.33 -13.65
C ARG A 182 9.95 10.82 -13.66
N ILE A 183 11.21 11.16 -13.33
CA ILE A 183 11.74 12.52 -13.39
C ILE A 183 12.59 12.64 -14.65
N SER A 184 11.98 13.06 -15.74
CA SER A 184 12.60 13.13 -17.08
C SER A 184 13.50 14.34 -17.32
N ARG A 185 13.86 15.10 -16.27
CA ARG A 185 14.65 16.34 -16.38
C ARG A 185 15.88 16.30 -15.50
N ASP A 186 17.02 16.60 -16.07
CA ASP A 186 18.28 16.75 -15.37
C ASP A 186 18.25 17.96 -14.43
N ILE A 187 18.93 17.87 -13.30
CA ILE A 187 19.01 18.92 -12.30
C ILE A 187 20.33 19.65 -12.46
N LEU A 188 20.26 20.94 -12.78
CA LEU A 188 21.44 21.78 -12.91
C LEU A 188 22.09 22.00 -11.52
N ILE A 189 23.38 21.78 -11.43
CA ILE A 189 24.17 22.00 -10.20
C ILE A 189 25.20 23.12 -10.44
N PRO A 190 25.02 24.30 -9.85
CA PRO A 190 26.01 25.36 -9.88
C PRO A 190 27.36 24.90 -9.31
N ASN A 191 28.44 25.43 -9.80
CA ASN A 191 29.81 25.03 -9.41
C ASN A 191 30.06 25.15 -7.91
N GLU A 192 29.54 26.19 -7.28
CA GLU A 192 29.61 26.40 -5.82
C GLU A 192 28.78 25.43 -5.01
N SER A 193 27.84 24.69 -5.65
CA SER A 193 26.87 23.80 -5.01
C SER A 193 27.16 22.32 -5.20
N LYS A 194 28.31 21.95 -5.77
CA LYS A 194 28.65 20.57 -6.11
C LYS A 194 29.30 19.75 -4.97
N MET A 195 29.57 20.36 -3.82
CA MET A 195 30.11 19.66 -2.63
C MET A 195 31.36 18.78 -2.90
N GLY A 196 32.11 19.02 -4.00
CA GLY A 196 33.24 18.19 -4.39
C GLY A 196 32.87 16.87 -5.06
N ALA A 197 31.64 16.67 -5.50
CA ALA A 197 31.19 15.47 -6.24
C ALA A 197 31.99 15.26 -7.52
N ARG A 198 32.33 13.99 -7.78
CA ARG A 198 33.07 13.55 -8.97
C ARG A 198 32.10 12.95 -9.99
N MET A 199 32.48 12.99 -11.25
CA MET A 199 31.70 12.42 -12.35
C MET A 199 31.39 10.95 -12.11
N GLY A 200 30.12 10.58 -12.28
CA GLY A 200 29.62 9.21 -12.11
C GLY A 200 29.19 8.86 -10.69
N GLN A 201 29.48 9.68 -9.69
CA GLN A 201 29.07 9.42 -8.32
C GLN A 201 27.56 9.61 -8.14
N VAL A 202 26.98 8.78 -7.29
CA VAL A 202 25.59 8.92 -6.84
C VAL A 202 25.51 9.98 -5.74
N VAL A 203 24.62 10.94 -5.91
CA VAL A 203 24.47 12.09 -5.03
C VAL A 203 23.02 12.35 -4.70
N VAL A 204 22.78 13.05 -3.59
CA VAL A 204 21.48 13.63 -3.25
C VAL A 204 21.54 15.11 -3.55
N ALA A 205 20.62 15.58 -4.39
CA ALA A 205 20.48 17.00 -4.74
C ALA A 205 19.20 17.56 -4.13
N GLU A 206 19.32 18.61 -3.33
CA GLU A 206 18.16 19.36 -2.84
C GLU A 206 17.77 20.41 -3.87
N LEU A 207 16.49 20.43 -4.24
CA LEU A 207 15.96 21.34 -5.25
C LEU A 207 15.77 22.75 -4.69
N LYS A 208 16.29 23.75 -5.41
CA LYS A 208 15.98 25.15 -5.13
C LYS A 208 14.55 25.49 -5.56
N PRO A 209 13.85 26.41 -4.84
CA PRO A 209 12.54 26.88 -5.26
C PRO A 209 12.58 27.42 -6.69
N ARG A 210 11.63 26.99 -7.52
CA ARG A 210 11.54 27.41 -8.92
C ARG A 210 11.16 28.88 -9.02
N THR A 211 11.92 29.67 -9.76
CA THR A 211 11.66 31.08 -10.01
C THR A 211 10.66 31.31 -11.17
N ALA A 212 10.54 30.36 -12.08
CA ALA A 212 9.59 30.38 -13.19
C ALA A 212 9.15 28.95 -13.58
N SER A 213 7.93 28.81 -14.08
CA SER A 213 7.29 27.51 -14.41
C SER A 213 8.04 26.69 -15.49
N PHE A 214 8.89 27.31 -16.29
CA PHE A 214 9.64 26.65 -17.36
C PHE A 214 11.16 26.63 -17.13
N SER A 215 11.65 27.11 -15.97
CA SER A 215 13.07 27.07 -15.66
C SER A 215 13.58 25.65 -15.48
N GLN A 216 14.80 25.38 -15.92
CA GLN A 216 15.53 24.15 -15.61
C GLN A 216 15.56 23.99 -14.08
N PRO A 217 15.29 22.81 -13.53
CA PRO A 217 15.44 22.59 -12.09
C PRO A 217 16.90 22.82 -11.69
N VAL A 218 17.09 23.57 -10.61
CA VAL A 218 18.41 23.84 -10.04
C VAL A 218 18.48 23.20 -8.66
N GLY A 219 19.57 22.53 -8.35
CA GLY A 219 19.77 21.86 -7.07
C GLY A 219 21.10 22.21 -6.42
N VAL A 220 21.24 21.76 -5.18
CA VAL A 220 22.47 21.80 -4.40
C VAL A 220 22.75 20.36 -3.96
N ILE A 221 23.94 19.84 -4.17
CA ILE A 221 24.32 18.54 -3.64
C ILE A 221 24.45 18.68 -2.12
N THR A 222 23.69 17.85 -1.41
CA THR A 222 23.66 17.81 0.06
C THR A 222 24.32 16.57 0.62
N GLU A 223 24.46 15.52 -0.19
CA GLU A 223 25.08 14.25 0.20
C GLU A 223 25.74 13.57 -1.00
N ILE A 224 26.90 12.97 -0.80
CA ILE A 224 27.56 12.09 -1.80
C ILE A 224 27.46 10.68 -1.25
N LEU A 225 26.69 9.82 -1.92
CA LEU A 225 26.47 8.44 -1.50
C LEU A 225 27.64 7.53 -1.85
N GLY A 226 28.33 7.80 -2.95
CA GLY A 226 29.50 7.05 -3.39
C GLY A 226 29.48 6.69 -4.87
N GLU A 227 30.25 5.66 -5.22
CA GLU A 227 30.32 5.17 -6.60
C GLU A 227 29.03 4.37 -6.95
N ASN A 228 28.55 4.51 -8.17
CA ASN A 228 27.27 3.92 -8.61
C ASN A 228 27.16 2.40 -8.40
N MET A 229 28.27 1.67 -8.52
CA MET A 229 28.30 0.20 -8.33
C MET A 229 28.86 -0.20 -6.95
N ALA A 230 28.84 0.70 -5.97
CA ALA A 230 29.26 0.35 -4.62
C ALA A 230 28.22 -0.60 -3.98
N LYS A 231 28.69 -1.56 -3.18
CA LYS A 231 27.84 -2.51 -2.46
C LYS A 231 26.77 -1.80 -1.64
N GLY A 232 25.52 -2.16 -1.83
CA GLY A 232 24.37 -1.61 -1.11
C GLY A 232 23.88 -0.26 -1.65
N MET A 233 24.46 0.24 -2.75
CA MET A 233 24.06 1.51 -3.37
C MET A 233 22.59 1.50 -3.82
N GLU A 234 22.13 0.38 -4.34
CA GLU A 234 20.74 0.15 -4.73
C GLU A 234 19.77 0.43 -3.58
N THR A 235 20.13 -0.03 -2.38
CA THR A 235 19.33 0.19 -1.15
C THR A 235 19.40 1.64 -0.69
N GLU A 236 20.57 2.27 -0.73
CA GLU A 236 20.73 3.69 -0.40
C GLU A 236 19.93 4.60 -1.35
N ILE A 237 19.93 4.28 -2.64
CA ILE A 237 19.11 4.97 -3.65
C ILE A 237 17.63 4.79 -3.37
N ALA A 238 17.16 3.56 -3.12
CA ALA A 238 15.76 3.25 -2.88
C ALA A 238 15.22 3.94 -1.61
N ILE A 239 16.00 3.92 -0.52
CA ILE A 239 15.64 4.59 0.74
C ILE A 239 15.31 6.08 0.50
N ARG A 240 16.13 6.76 -0.32
CA ARG A 240 15.95 8.20 -0.57
C ARG A 240 14.91 8.49 -1.65
N ASN A 241 14.82 7.66 -2.69
CA ASN A 241 13.82 7.81 -3.74
C ASN A 241 12.39 7.64 -3.22
N HIS A 242 12.23 6.78 -2.22
CA HIS A 242 10.94 6.53 -1.56
C HIS A 242 10.75 7.31 -0.27
N ASP A 243 11.62 8.28 0.05
CA ASP A 243 11.56 9.12 1.26
C ASP A 243 11.40 8.28 2.55
N ILE A 244 12.12 7.14 2.65
CA ILE A 244 12.10 6.29 3.83
C ILE A 244 12.94 6.92 4.93
N PRO A 245 12.37 7.22 6.12
CA PRO A 245 13.13 7.72 7.25
C PRO A 245 14.15 6.68 7.72
N HIS A 246 15.45 7.00 7.65
CA HIS A 246 16.53 6.06 7.96
C HIS A 246 17.53 6.60 9.00
N VAL A 247 17.48 7.88 9.29
CA VAL A 247 18.30 8.54 10.33
C VAL A 247 17.44 8.77 11.56
N TRP A 248 17.97 8.47 12.74
CA TRP A 248 17.28 8.70 14.00
C TRP A 248 17.38 10.16 14.41
N PRO A 249 16.26 10.85 14.71
CA PRO A 249 16.29 12.19 15.26
C PRO A 249 17.00 12.23 16.64
N ASN A 250 17.72 13.31 16.94
CA ASN A 250 18.40 13.50 18.23
C ASN A 250 17.48 13.32 19.46
N ALA A 251 16.19 13.64 19.31
CA ALA A 251 15.21 13.46 20.39
C ALA A 251 14.98 11.97 20.70
N VAL A 252 14.96 11.11 19.67
CA VAL A 252 14.87 9.65 19.80
C VAL A 252 16.12 9.11 20.47
N GLU A 253 17.31 9.52 20.01
CA GLU A 253 18.59 9.07 20.61
C GLU A 253 18.69 9.42 22.10
N LYS A 254 18.22 10.63 22.49
CA LYS A 254 18.18 11.05 23.89
C LYS A 254 17.19 10.20 24.72
N GLN A 255 16.08 9.79 24.13
CA GLN A 255 15.10 8.93 24.78
C GLN A 255 15.64 7.51 24.94
N VAL A 256 16.26 6.96 23.91
CA VAL A 256 16.86 5.63 23.87
C VAL A 256 17.94 5.45 24.94
N LYS A 257 18.80 6.45 25.16
CA LYS A 257 19.86 6.41 26.18
C LYS A 257 19.36 6.23 27.62
N LYS A 258 18.05 6.36 27.86
CA LYS A 258 17.43 6.16 29.17
C LYS A 258 17.02 4.71 29.44
N PHE A 259 16.95 3.90 28.39
CA PHE A 259 16.59 2.48 28.54
C PHE A 259 17.80 1.68 29.02
N GLN A 260 17.50 0.73 29.90
CA GLN A 260 18.43 -0.32 30.33
C GLN A 260 18.23 -1.56 29.46
N GLU A 261 19.15 -2.47 29.47
CA GLU A 261 19.05 -3.72 28.69
C GLU A 261 18.04 -4.71 29.27
N GLU A 262 17.77 -4.59 30.57
CA GLU A 262 16.85 -5.44 31.33
C GLU A 262 15.51 -4.75 31.57
N VAL A 263 14.46 -5.57 31.67
CA VAL A 263 13.12 -5.10 32.03
C VAL A 263 13.10 -4.68 33.52
N PRO A 264 12.74 -3.42 33.81
CA PRO A 264 12.66 -2.98 35.22
C PRO A 264 11.65 -3.78 36.02
N GLU A 265 11.95 -4.06 37.29
CA GLU A 265 11.06 -4.83 38.17
C GLU A 265 9.70 -4.16 38.38
N GLU A 266 9.66 -2.82 38.38
CA GLU A 266 8.41 -2.06 38.48
C GLU A 266 7.50 -2.31 37.27
N ALA A 267 8.08 -2.56 36.08
CA ALA A 267 7.33 -2.85 34.86
C ALA A 267 6.64 -4.22 34.88
N LYS A 268 7.11 -5.13 35.71
CA LYS A 268 6.55 -6.48 35.91
C LYS A 268 5.38 -6.50 36.88
N GLN A 269 5.25 -5.47 37.71
CA GLN A 269 4.20 -5.40 38.74
C GLN A 269 2.81 -5.31 38.12
N GLY A 270 1.86 -6.07 38.70
CA GLY A 270 0.47 -6.08 38.25
C GLY A 270 0.22 -6.86 36.95
N ARG A 271 1.24 -7.48 36.36
CA ARG A 271 1.15 -8.38 35.22
C ARG A 271 0.99 -9.84 35.62
N ILE A 272 0.39 -10.64 34.76
CA ILE A 272 0.28 -12.09 34.97
C ILE A 272 1.67 -12.71 34.74
N ASP A 273 2.13 -13.54 35.68
CA ASP A 273 3.41 -14.24 35.54
C ASP A 273 3.25 -15.55 34.76
N LEU A 274 3.73 -15.57 33.53
CA LEU A 274 3.74 -16.73 32.65
C LEU A 274 5.16 -17.26 32.36
N ARG A 275 6.16 -16.88 33.17
CA ARG A 275 7.56 -17.28 32.96
C ARG A 275 7.79 -18.80 33.04
N ARG A 276 6.89 -19.54 33.68
CA ARG A 276 6.95 -21.01 33.74
C ARG A 276 6.26 -21.71 32.59
N LEU A 277 5.45 -20.97 31.81
CA LEU A 277 4.79 -21.54 30.65
C LEU A 277 5.81 -21.73 29.53
N PRO A 278 5.91 -22.90 28.89
CA PRO A 278 6.97 -23.18 27.90
C PRO A 278 6.67 -22.53 26.54
N LEU A 279 6.50 -21.21 26.56
CA LEU A 279 6.38 -20.38 25.37
C LEU A 279 7.68 -20.41 24.59
N VAL A 280 7.58 -20.49 23.26
CA VAL A 280 8.72 -20.49 22.33
C VAL A 280 8.50 -19.49 21.22
N THR A 281 9.58 -18.87 20.72
CA THR A 281 9.56 -18.09 19.50
C THR A 281 9.97 -19.00 18.33
N ILE A 282 9.28 -18.88 17.19
CA ILE A 282 9.54 -19.66 15.96
C ILE A 282 9.55 -18.68 14.78
N ASP A 283 10.72 -18.43 14.20
CA ASP A 283 10.91 -17.47 13.12
C ASP A 283 12.06 -17.90 12.18
N GLY A 284 12.44 -17.05 11.24
CA GLY A 284 13.60 -17.29 10.35
C GLY A 284 14.93 -17.33 11.10
N GLU A 285 15.94 -17.91 10.46
CA GLU A 285 17.29 -18.04 11.02
C GLU A 285 17.92 -16.68 11.33
N ASP A 286 17.66 -15.68 10.50
CA ASP A 286 18.25 -14.34 10.57
C ASP A 286 17.41 -13.34 11.38
N ALA A 287 16.23 -13.74 11.86
CA ALA A 287 15.34 -12.87 12.65
C ALA A 287 15.98 -12.49 13.99
N ARG A 288 15.77 -11.24 14.41
CA ARG A 288 16.25 -10.69 15.68
C ARG A 288 15.15 -9.98 16.48
N ASP A 289 14.07 -9.61 15.82
CA ASP A 289 12.92 -8.86 16.32
C ASP A 289 11.72 -9.80 16.51
N PHE A 290 11.79 -10.63 17.56
CA PHE A 290 10.75 -11.63 17.84
C PHE A 290 9.53 -10.94 18.44
N ASP A 291 8.52 -10.71 17.60
CA ASP A 291 7.25 -10.11 18.03
C ASP A 291 6.39 -11.08 18.84
N ASP A 292 6.44 -12.40 18.56
CA ASP A 292 5.51 -13.40 19.07
C ASP A 292 6.19 -14.61 19.72
N ALA A 293 5.54 -15.14 20.71
CA ALA A 293 5.84 -16.44 21.32
C ALA A 293 4.54 -17.22 21.51
N VAL A 294 4.56 -18.51 21.23
CA VAL A 294 3.38 -19.36 21.22
C VAL A 294 3.53 -20.59 22.11
N TYR A 295 2.41 -21.02 22.65
CA TYR A 295 2.26 -22.28 23.38
C TYR A 295 0.83 -22.78 23.29
N CYS A 296 0.61 -24.07 23.17
CA CYS A 296 -0.72 -24.63 23.31
C CYS A 296 -0.74 -25.89 24.17
N GLU A 297 -1.87 -26.16 24.76
CA GLU A 297 -2.17 -27.40 25.46
C GLU A 297 -3.53 -27.95 25.07
N LYS A 298 -3.67 -29.26 25.11
CA LYS A 298 -4.93 -29.92 24.84
C LYS A 298 -5.87 -29.81 26.06
N THR A 299 -7.11 -29.46 25.78
CA THR A 299 -8.14 -29.39 26.83
C THR A 299 -8.84 -30.74 27.02
N PRO A 300 -9.42 -31.02 28.22
CA PRO A 300 -10.14 -32.27 28.46
C PRO A 300 -11.31 -32.53 27.51
N GLY A 301 -11.85 -31.46 26.90
CA GLY A 301 -12.90 -31.55 25.86
C GLY A 301 -12.41 -31.89 24.46
N GLY A 302 -11.10 -32.18 24.28
CA GLY A 302 -10.49 -32.54 23.00
C GLY A 302 -10.11 -31.36 22.11
N GLY A 303 -10.40 -30.13 22.51
CA GLY A 303 -9.93 -28.90 21.88
C GLY A 303 -8.58 -28.46 22.42
N TRP A 304 -8.23 -27.18 22.20
CA TRP A 304 -6.97 -26.60 22.65
C TRP A 304 -7.17 -25.29 23.38
N ARG A 305 -6.21 -24.99 24.25
CA ARG A 305 -5.98 -23.66 24.77
C ARG A 305 -4.66 -23.16 24.20
N LEU A 306 -4.71 -22.06 23.45
CA LEU A 306 -3.57 -21.45 22.78
C LEU A 306 -3.22 -20.13 23.47
N TRP A 307 -1.95 -19.91 23.76
CA TRP A 307 -1.41 -18.63 24.19
C TRP A 307 -0.58 -18.03 23.06
N VAL A 308 -0.95 -16.83 22.64
CA VAL A 308 -0.20 -16.01 21.73
C VAL A 308 0.27 -14.78 22.52
N ALA A 309 1.55 -14.77 22.86
CA ALA A 309 2.18 -13.69 23.60
C ALA A 309 2.90 -12.77 22.61
N ILE A 310 2.49 -11.50 22.56
CA ILE A 310 3.04 -10.48 21.66
C ILE A 310 3.82 -9.44 22.45
N ALA A 311 4.98 -9.03 21.94
CA ALA A 311 5.84 -8.02 22.57
C ALA A 311 5.06 -6.76 22.95
N ASP A 312 5.16 -6.32 24.21
CA ASP A 312 4.48 -5.14 24.70
C ASP A 312 5.23 -3.84 24.36
N VAL A 313 5.27 -3.51 23.09
CA VAL A 313 5.93 -2.30 22.56
C VAL A 313 5.30 -1.03 23.13
N SER A 314 3.99 -1.03 23.36
CA SER A 314 3.25 0.14 23.86
C SER A 314 3.67 0.56 25.27
N TYR A 315 4.30 -0.32 26.04
CA TYR A 315 4.89 0.01 27.33
C TYR A 315 6.08 0.96 27.18
N TYR A 316 6.92 0.76 26.19
CA TYR A 316 8.15 1.54 25.94
C TYR A 316 7.90 2.75 25.03
N VAL A 317 7.10 2.58 23.99
CA VAL A 317 6.76 3.61 23.00
C VAL A 317 5.47 4.31 23.42
N ARG A 318 5.63 5.32 24.29
CA ARG A 318 4.50 6.08 24.82
C ARG A 318 3.97 7.07 23.81
N LEU A 319 2.65 7.20 23.76
CA LEU A 319 1.98 8.12 22.84
C LEU A 319 2.59 9.53 22.89
N ARG A 320 2.82 10.12 21.72
CA ARG A 320 3.41 11.45 21.53
C ARG A 320 4.83 11.63 22.09
N SER A 321 5.51 10.55 22.45
CA SER A 321 6.94 10.59 22.73
C SER A 321 7.75 10.77 21.45
N ALA A 322 9.05 11.05 21.56
CA ALA A 322 9.92 11.13 20.37
C ALA A 322 9.97 9.80 19.61
N LEU A 323 9.99 8.68 20.34
CA LEU A 323 9.91 7.32 19.76
C LEU A 323 8.59 7.10 19.02
N ASP A 324 7.47 7.50 19.59
CA ASP A 324 6.16 7.35 18.97
C ASP A 324 6.02 8.18 17.70
N THR A 325 6.47 9.44 17.75
CA THR A 325 6.46 10.31 16.57
C THR A 325 7.27 9.73 15.43
N GLU A 326 8.46 9.17 15.74
CA GLU A 326 9.31 8.58 14.71
C GLU A 326 8.76 7.23 14.23
N ALA A 327 8.21 6.39 15.11
CA ALA A 327 7.54 5.15 14.74
C ALA A 327 6.35 5.41 13.80
N TYR A 328 5.56 6.45 14.06
CA TYR A 328 4.51 6.92 13.17
C TYR A 328 5.07 7.34 11.81
N ASN A 329 6.11 8.21 11.76
CA ASN A 329 6.71 8.67 10.52
C ASN A 329 7.21 7.51 9.65
N ARG A 330 7.78 6.48 10.27
CA ARG A 330 8.23 5.26 9.58
C ARG A 330 7.06 4.39 9.15
N GLY A 331 6.04 4.25 9.99
CA GLY A 331 4.83 3.45 9.80
C GLY A 331 5.07 1.95 9.92
N ASN A 332 6.17 1.46 9.37
CA ASN A 332 6.60 0.07 9.44
C ASN A 332 8.12 -0.08 9.26
N SER A 333 8.66 -1.24 9.65
CA SER A 333 10.01 -1.65 9.26
C SER A 333 10.05 -2.00 7.77
N VAL A 334 11.17 -1.72 7.12
CA VAL A 334 11.39 -2.03 5.69
C VAL A 334 12.50 -3.06 5.58
N TYR A 335 12.18 -4.22 5.00
CA TYR A 335 13.08 -5.37 4.88
C TYR A 335 13.63 -5.46 3.46
N PHE A 336 14.78 -4.84 3.23
CA PHE A 336 15.54 -5.01 1.99
C PHE A 336 16.28 -6.35 1.99
N PRO A 337 16.63 -6.91 0.85
CA PRO A 337 17.32 -8.20 0.78
C PRO A 337 18.60 -8.30 1.60
N ASN A 338 19.32 -7.19 1.77
CA ASN A 338 20.62 -7.13 2.45
C ASN A 338 20.62 -6.24 3.71
N ARG A 339 19.50 -5.56 4.02
CA ARG A 339 19.43 -4.58 5.12
C ARG A 339 18.00 -4.38 5.61
N VAL A 340 17.85 -4.15 6.90
CA VAL A 340 16.58 -3.73 7.49
C VAL A 340 16.65 -2.26 7.90
N VAL A 341 15.63 -1.48 7.58
CA VAL A 341 15.39 -0.16 8.15
C VAL A 341 14.26 -0.31 9.16
N PRO A 342 14.58 -0.42 10.47
CA PRO A 342 13.60 -0.76 11.48
C PRO A 342 12.69 0.41 11.84
N MET A 343 11.44 0.12 12.22
CA MET A 343 10.48 1.11 12.75
C MET A 343 10.93 1.66 14.11
N LEU A 344 11.56 0.83 14.92
CA LEU A 344 12.05 1.16 16.25
C LEU A 344 13.57 0.98 16.35
N PRO A 345 14.26 1.76 17.22
CA PRO A 345 15.69 1.56 17.47
C PRO A 345 16.01 0.15 17.97
N GLU A 346 17.19 -0.38 17.60
CA GLU A 346 17.58 -1.78 17.86
C GLU A 346 17.56 -2.17 19.36
N ILE A 347 17.81 -1.24 20.26
CA ILE A 347 17.68 -1.51 21.71
C ILE A 347 16.25 -1.93 22.09
N LEU A 348 15.25 -1.48 21.33
CA LEU A 348 13.86 -1.91 21.48
C LEU A 348 13.55 -3.09 20.56
N SER A 349 13.75 -2.94 19.25
CA SER A 349 13.33 -3.96 18.28
C SER A 349 14.05 -5.29 18.46
N ASN A 350 15.35 -5.31 18.73
CA ASN A 350 16.15 -6.52 18.91
C ASN A 350 16.40 -6.83 20.41
N GLY A 351 16.20 -5.83 21.28
CA GLY A 351 16.48 -5.89 22.72
C GLY A 351 15.23 -6.07 23.57
N LEU A 352 14.76 -4.97 24.19
CA LEU A 352 13.73 -4.97 25.22
C LEU A 352 12.36 -5.49 24.76
N CYS A 353 11.97 -5.21 23.50
CA CYS A 353 10.71 -5.68 22.97
C CYS A 353 10.83 -7.11 22.41
N SER A 354 11.95 -7.47 21.80
CA SER A 354 12.13 -8.80 21.22
C SER A 354 12.01 -9.90 22.30
N LEU A 355 11.17 -10.89 22.07
CA LEU A 355 10.91 -12.00 22.99
C LEU A 355 12.07 -13.00 23.00
N ASN A 356 13.28 -12.50 23.27
CA ASN A 356 14.51 -13.26 23.32
C ASN A 356 14.41 -14.41 24.35
N PRO A 357 15.07 -15.55 24.10
CA PRO A 357 15.02 -16.71 24.99
C PRO A 357 15.75 -16.45 26.33
N GLN A 358 15.25 -17.08 27.38
CA GLN A 358 15.86 -17.12 28.72
C GLN A 358 16.01 -15.74 29.40
N VAL A 359 15.21 -14.75 28.99
CA VAL A 359 15.14 -13.43 29.62
C VAL A 359 13.69 -13.02 29.83
N ASP A 360 13.43 -12.23 30.87
CA ASP A 360 12.09 -11.72 31.14
C ASP A 360 11.70 -10.68 30.10
N ARG A 361 10.50 -10.81 29.53
CA ARG A 361 9.94 -9.86 28.57
C ARG A 361 8.50 -9.52 28.89
N LEU A 362 8.14 -8.25 28.66
CA LEU A 362 6.76 -7.78 28.77
C LEU A 362 5.99 -8.15 27.52
N CYS A 363 4.77 -8.65 27.67
CA CYS A 363 3.93 -8.98 26.55
C CYS A 363 2.44 -8.68 26.80
N MET A 364 1.72 -8.55 25.71
CA MET A 364 0.26 -8.65 25.63
C MET A 364 -0.07 -10.07 25.19
N VAL A 365 -0.87 -10.75 25.97
CA VAL A 365 -1.26 -12.14 25.67
C VAL A 365 -2.69 -12.17 25.18
N CYS A 366 -2.90 -12.87 24.07
CA CYS A 366 -4.18 -13.38 23.65
C CYS A 366 -4.25 -14.87 23.97
N GLU A 367 -5.04 -15.23 24.96
CA GLU A 367 -5.31 -16.61 25.34
C GLU A 367 -6.62 -17.05 24.67
N ILE A 368 -6.56 -18.09 23.84
CA ILE A 368 -7.65 -18.51 22.95
C ILE A 368 -8.07 -19.93 23.26
N ASN A 369 -9.35 -20.16 23.44
CA ASN A 369 -9.93 -21.47 23.58
C ASN A 369 -10.49 -21.95 22.24
N LEU A 370 -10.05 -23.12 21.78
CA LEU A 370 -10.45 -23.74 20.54
C LEU A 370 -11.22 -25.03 20.79
N SER A 371 -12.22 -25.28 19.96
CA SER A 371 -12.91 -26.56 19.91
C SER A 371 -12.04 -27.62 19.25
N ALA A 372 -12.41 -28.91 19.38
CA ALA A 372 -11.76 -30.01 18.68
C ALA A 372 -11.77 -29.90 17.13
N LYS A 373 -12.62 -29.04 16.60
CA LYS A 373 -12.73 -28.73 15.16
C LYS A 373 -11.98 -27.46 14.73
N GLY A 374 -11.14 -26.90 15.59
CA GLY A 374 -10.38 -25.69 15.30
C GLY A 374 -11.20 -24.38 15.30
N LYS A 375 -12.43 -24.39 15.84
CA LYS A 375 -13.24 -23.16 15.96
C LYS A 375 -12.92 -22.44 17.25
N MET A 376 -12.69 -21.14 17.21
CA MET A 376 -12.55 -20.29 18.38
C MET A 376 -13.87 -20.23 19.14
N ILE A 377 -13.83 -20.59 20.43
CA ILE A 377 -14.99 -20.62 21.32
C ILE A 377 -14.92 -19.53 22.40
N GLY A 378 -13.78 -18.91 22.57
CA GLY A 378 -13.59 -17.79 23.48
C GLY A 378 -12.13 -17.37 23.52
N TYR A 379 -11.88 -16.16 24.01
CA TYR A 379 -10.54 -15.62 24.17
C TYR A 379 -10.52 -14.60 25.33
N GLN A 380 -9.32 -14.26 25.78
CA GLN A 380 -9.10 -13.19 26.75
C GLN A 380 -7.77 -12.50 26.49
N PHE A 381 -7.70 -11.19 26.77
CA PHE A 381 -6.49 -10.39 26.67
C PHE A 381 -6.00 -9.98 28.07
N TYR A 382 -4.69 -9.98 28.26
CA TYR A 382 -4.08 -9.46 29.49
C TYR A 382 -2.61 -9.13 29.27
N GLU A 383 -2.09 -8.26 30.14
CA GLU A 383 -0.67 -7.94 30.20
C GLU A 383 0.06 -9.00 31.04
N ALA A 384 1.17 -9.54 30.55
CA ALA A 384 1.94 -10.59 31.19
C ALA A 384 3.44 -10.35 31.16
N VAL A 385 4.15 -11.15 31.96
CA VAL A 385 5.60 -11.32 31.87
C VAL A 385 5.87 -12.75 31.47
N ILE A 386 6.68 -12.93 30.43
CA ILE A 386 7.11 -14.25 29.93
C ILE A 386 8.62 -14.39 30.01
N ASN A 387 9.07 -15.64 29.94
CA ASN A 387 10.46 -16.00 29.68
C ASN A 387 10.44 -17.07 28.58
N SER A 388 10.79 -16.69 27.35
CA SER A 388 10.77 -17.64 26.23
C SER A 388 11.75 -18.78 26.48
N HIS A 389 11.30 -20.03 26.43
CA HIS A 389 12.09 -21.19 26.75
C HIS A 389 13.10 -21.54 25.64
N ALA A 390 12.79 -21.21 24.40
CA ALA A 390 13.71 -21.41 23.29
C ALA A 390 13.42 -20.46 22.11
N ARG A 391 14.49 -20.06 21.42
CA ARG A 391 14.42 -19.54 20.06
C ARG A 391 14.52 -20.69 19.09
N LEU A 392 13.42 -21.05 18.46
CA LEU A 392 13.35 -22.03 17.40
C LEU A 392 13.33 -21.35 16.04
N THR A 393 13.63 -22.11 15.01
CA THR A 393 13.49 -21.64 13.63
C THR A 393 12.51 -22.54 12.88
N TYR A 394 11.91 -22.01 11.80
CA TYR A 394 11.00 -22.80 10.97
C TYR A 394 11.62 -24.12 10.51
N THR A 395 12.89 -24.08 10.14
CA THR A 395 13.63 -25.29 9.73
C THR A 395 13.80 -26.27 10.87
N LYS A 396 14.17 -25.82 12.08
CA LYS A 396 14.33 -26.70 13.24
C LYS A 396 13.00 -27.34 13.65
N VAL A 397 11.92 -26.57 13.69
CA VAL A 397 10.60 -27.09 14.05
C VAL A 397 10.13 -28.10 13.02
N ALA A 398 10.29 -27.84 11.71
CA ALA A 398 9.95 -28.80 10.68
C ALA A 398 10.72 -30.12 10.86
N ARG A 399 12.05 -30.07 11.08
CA ARG A 399 12.87 -31.27 11.35
C ARG A 399 12.42 -32.03 12.59
N ILE A 400 12.06 -31.32 13.67
CA ILE A 400 11.52 -31.95 14.91
C ILE A 400 10.20 -32.66 14.60
N LEU A 401 9.31 -32.06 13.82
CA LEU A 401 8.04 -32.66 13.44
C LEU A 401 8.24 -33.87 12.52
N ASP A 402 9.32 -33.91 11.75
CA ASP A 402 9.77 -35.02 10.92
C ASP A 402 10.59 -36.08 11.71
N ASN A 403 10.62 -35.99 13.06
CA ASN A 403 11.30 -36.91 13.98
C ASN A 403 12.83 -36.92 13.85
N ASP A 404 13.47 -35.76 13.63
CA ASP A 404 14.93 -35.61 13.72
C ASP A 404 15.38 -35.95 15.15
N GLU A 405 16.25 -36.97 15.30
CA GLU A 405 16.65 -37.51 16.61
C GLU A 405 17.48 -36.48 17.40
N GLU A 406 18.46 -35.81 16.78
CA GLU A 406 19.35 -34.87 17.43
C GLU A 406 18.59 -33.64 17.98
N LEU A 407 17.73 -33.05 17.16
CA LEU A 407 16.94 -31.89 17.56
C LEU A 407 15.85 -32.28 18.58
N SER A 408 15.26 -33.45 18.45
CA SER A 408 14.28 -33.96 19.39
C SER A 408 14.88 -34.24 20.76
N GLU A 409 16.10 -34.77 20.83
CA GLU A 409 16.81 -34.93 22.09
C GLU A 409 17.17 -33.58 22.72
N ARG A 410 17.71 -32.67 21.92
CA ARG A 410 18.10 -31.31 22.37
C ARG A 410 16.93 -30.51 22.92
N TYR A 411 15.74 -30.66 22.35
CA TYR A 411 14.53 -29.92 22.73
C TYR A 411 13.46 -30.84 23.35
N ALA A 412 13.86 -31.95 23.96
CA ALA A 412 12.97 -33.02 24.43
C ALA A 412 11.79 -32.52 25.28
N SER A 413 11.99 -31.52 26.13
CA SER A 413 10.91 -30.91 26.94
C SER A 413 9.89 -30.11 26.10
N LEU A 414 10.25 -29.66 24.91
CA LEU A 414 9.41 -28.84 24.04
C LEU A 414 8.73 -29.64 22.95
N VAL A 415 9.29 -30.81 22.57
CA VAL A 415 8.75 -31.67 21.49
C VAL A 415 7.25 -31.99 21.65
N PRO A 416 6.75 -32.39 22.84
CA PRO A 416 5.32 -32.64 23.01
C PRO A 416 4.44 -31.43 22.73
N HIS A 417 4.91 -30.23 23.07
CA HIS A 417 4.18 -28.97 22.84
C HIS A 417 4.17 -28.57 21.37
N LEU A 418 5.30 -28.81 20.64
CA LEU A 418 5.38 -28.58 19.22
C LEU A 418 4.48 -29.55 18.43
N GLN A 419 4.38 -30.80 18.88
CA GLN A 419 3.44 -31.78 18.32
C GLN A 419 1.98 -31.36 18.54
N GLU A 420 1.64 -30.83 19.74
CA GLU A 420 0.29 -30.32 19.99
C GLU A 420 -0.02 -29.06 19.17
N LEU A 421 0.93 -28.15 18.96
CA LEU A 421 0.77 -27.04 18.03
C LEU A 421 0.49 -27.53 16.61
N HIS A 422 1.18 -28.58 16.15
CA HIS A 422 0.94 -29.19 14.84
C HIS A 422 -0.43 -29.89 14.77
N ASN A 423 -0.86 -30.57 15.83
CA ASN A 423 -2.19 -31.19 15.89
C ASN A 423 -3.31 -30.13 15.84
N MET A 424 -3.13 -29.03 16.58
CA MET A 424 -4.03 -27.87 16.55
C MET A 424 -4.09 -27.26 15.14
N TYR A 425 -2.94 -27.04 14.52
CA TYR A 425 -2.83 -26.51 13.15
C TYR A 425 -3.64 -27.34 12.15
N ARG A 426 -3.55 -28.68 12.20
CA ARG A 426 -4.35 -29.55 11.31
C ARG A 426 -5.86 -29.32 11.45
N ALA A 427 -6.33 -29.07 12.68
CA ALA A 427 -7.74 -28.75 12.91
C ALA A 427 -8.09 -27.35 12.36
N LEU A 428 -7.17 -26.37 12.47
CA LEU A 428 -7.36 -25.02 11.95
C LEU A 428 -7.42 -24.98 10.43
N VAL A 429 -6.55 -25.73 9.73
CA VAL A 429 -6.59 -25.86 8.27
C VAL A 429 -7.93 -26.39 7.80
N ASN A 430 -8.45 -27.44 8.45
CA ASN A 430 -9.77 -27.95 8.12
C ASN A 430 -10.87 -26.89 8.31
N ALA A 431 -10.83 -26.14 9.42
CA ALA A 431 -11.77 -25.07 9.66
C ALA A 431 -11.65 -23.92 8.65
N ARG A 432 -10.42 -23.62 8.18
CA ARG A 432 -10.13 -22.64 7.13
C ARG A 432 -10.73 -23.07 5.80
N HIS A 433 -10.57 -24.32 5.41
CA HIS A 433 -11.21 -24.88 4.22
C HIS A 433 -12.74 -24.84 4.31
N GLU A 434 -13.31 -25.23 5.46
CA GLU A 434 -14.77 -25.15 5.68
C GLU A 434 -15.30 -23.72 5.56
N ARG A 435 -14.50 -22.70 5.95
CA ARG A 435 -14.86 -21.29 5.83
C ARG A 435 -14.78 -20.77 4.39
N GLY A 436 -14.08 -21.48 3.50
CA GLY A 436 -13.88 -21.09 2.10
C GLY A 436 -12.86 -19.96 1.92
N ALA A 437 -11.84 -19.91 2.75
CA ALA A 437 -10.71 -19.01 2.54
C ALA A 437 -9.97 -19.38 1.25
N ILE A 438 -9.48 -18.36 0.55
CA ILE A 438 -8.73 -18.56 -0.69
C ILE A 438 -7.27 -18.85 -0.33
N ASP A 439 -6.77 -20.00 -0.71
CA ASP A 439 -5.35 -20.36 -0.56
C ASP A 439 -4.61 -20.12 -1.87
N PHE A 440 -3.64 -19.21 -1.83
CA PHE A 440 -2.75 -18.92 -2.94
C PHE A 440 -1.39 -19.55 -2.67
N GLU A 441 -0.95 -20.41 -3.58
CA GLU A 441 0.41 -20.92 -3.59
C GLU A 441 1.30 -19.94 -4.40
N THR A 442 1.86 -18.95 -3.73
CA THR A 442 2.82 -18.02 -4.33
C THR A 442 4.24 -18.45 -3.99
N ILE A 443 5.09 -18.49 -5.00
CA ILE A 443 6.52 -18.75 -4.80
C ILE A 443 7.22 -17.42 -4.58
N GLU A 444 7.77 -17.23 -3.39
CA GLU A 444 8.66 -16.12 -3.07
C GLU A 444 10.11 -16.53 -3.34
N SER A 445 10.96 -15.59 -3.75
CA SER A 445 12.38 -15.83 -3.97
C SER A 445 13.23 -15.16 -2.90
N LYS A 446 14.26 -15.86 -2.45
CA LYS A 446 15.29 -15.38 -1.52
C LYS A 446 16.61 -15.19 -2.27
N PHE A 447 17.29 -14.08 -2.02
CA PHE A 447 18.64 -13.84 -2.51
C PHE A 447 19.65 -14.42 -1.54
N VAL A 448 20.59 -15.20 -2.04
CA VAL A 448 21.77 -15.67 -1.30
C VAL A 448 22.96 -14.84 -1.75
N PHE A 449 23.61 -14.20 -0.79
CA PHE A 449 24.76 -13.33 -1.06
C PHE A 449 26.07 -14.00 -0.70
N ASN A 450 27.06 -13.86 -1.57
CA ASN A 450 28.43 -14.28 -1.29
C ASN A 450 29.15 -13.31 -0.31
N ALA A 451 30.39 -13.64 0.10
CA ALA A 451 31.16 -12.81 1.02
C ALA A 451 31.43 -11.38 0.51
N MET A 452 31.40 -11.18 -0.81
CA MET A 452 31.55 -9.85 -1.44
C MET A 452 30.23 -9.08 -1.50
N GLY A 453 29.09 -9.71 -1.10
CA GLY A 453 27.75 -9.12 -1.11
C GLY A 453 27.10 -9.03 -2.48
N ARG A 454 27.56 -9.81 -3.44
CA ARG A 454 26.88 -10.05 -4.71
C ARG A 454 26.00 -11.27 -4.58
N ILE A 455 24.94 -11.34 -5.40
CA ILE A 455 24.08 -12.51 -5.45
C ILE A 455 24.89 -13.72 -5.93
N GLU A 456 24.88 -14.78 -5.13
CA GLU A 456 25.42 -16.09 -5.45
C GLU A 456 24.36 -16.97 -6.11
N SER A 457 23.15 -16.99 -5.51
CA SER A 457 22.00 -17.70 -6.05
C SER A 457 20.69 -17.01 -5.69
N ILE A 458 19.65 -17.32 -6.44
CA ILE A 458 18.25 -16.94 -6.15
C ILE A 458 17.50 -18.23 -5.90
N GLU A 459 16.99 -18.40 -4.68
CA GLU A 459 16.37 -19.64 -4.24
C GLU A 459 14.88 -19.43 -3.95
N PRO A 460 14.01 -20.42 -4.23
CA PRO A 460 12.63 -20.34 -3.80
C PRO A 460 12.52 -20.47 -2.29
N VAL A 461 11.66 -19.69 -1.68
CA VAL A 461 11.31 -19.85 -0.27
C VAL A 461 10.30 -21.00 -0.14
N VAL A 462 10.73 -22.09 0.46
CA VAL A 462 9.87 -23.25 0.70
C VAL A 462 9.16 -23.06 2.04
N ARG A 463 7.85 -22.86 2.01
CA ARG A 463 7.00 -22.77 3.20
C ARG A 463 6.68 -24.18 3.71
N ASN A 464 7.11 -24.49 4.92
CA ASN A 464 6.82 -25.75 5.61
C ASN A 464 5.69 -25.59 6.65
N ASP A 465 5.30 -26.68 7.29
CA ASP A 465 4.22 -26.68 8.29
C ASP A 465 4.50 -25.76 9.48
N ALA A 466 5.78 -25.54 9.84
CA ALA A 466 6.12 -24.61 10.93
C ALA A 466 5.73 -23.17 10.61
N HIS A 467 5.92 -22.71 9.36
CA HIS A 467 5.45 -21.40 8.89
C HIS A 467 3.93 -21.28 9.02
N LYS A 468 3.22 -22.33 8.60
CA LYS A 468 1.76 -22.35 8.60
C LYS A 468 1.17 -22.43 10.01
N ILE A 469 1.83 -23.12 10.94
CA ILE A 469 1.46 -23.14 12.37
C ILE A 469 1.45 -21.72 12.92
N ILE A 470 2.55 -20.98 12.74
CA ILE A 470 2.65 -19.60 13.24
C ILE A 470 1.65 -18.69 12.54
N GLU A 471 1.49 -18.80 11.22
CA GLU A 471 0.49 -18.04 10.47
C GLU A 471 -0.92 -18.22 11.05
N GLU A 472 -1.35 -19.45 11.30
CA GLU A 472 -2.70 -19.71 11.87
C GLU A 472 -2.83 -19.18 13.30
N CYS A 473 -1.78 -19.30 14.12
CA CYS A 473 -1.79 -18.71 15.47
C CYS A 473 -1.94 -17.18 15.40
N MET A 474 -1.23 -16.53 14.48
CA MET A 474 -1.30 -15.08 14.29
C MET A 474 -2.67 -14.65 13.74
N ILE A 475 -3.22 -15.39 12.78
CA ILE A 475 -4.58 -15.11 12.25
C ILE A 475 -5.61 -15.17 13.37
N LEU A 476 -5.57 -16.19 14.22
CA LEU A 476 -6.50 -16.33 15.35
C LEU A 476 -6.38 -15.14 16.33
N ALA A 477 -5.17 -14.74 16.70
CA ALA A 477 -4.96 -13.62 17.60
C ALA A 477 -5.43 -12.30 16.98
N ASN A 478 -5.23 -12.12 15.68
CA ASN A 478 -5.69 -10.96 14.92
C ASN A 478 -7.23 -10.88 14.84
N ILE A 479 -7.91 -12.02 14.64
CA ILE A 479 -9.39 -12.12 14.70
C ILE A 479 -9.88 -11.77 16.10
N ALA A 480 -9.28 -12.38 17.15
CA ALA A 480 -9.67 -12.11 18.51
C ALA A 480 -9.50 -10.62 18.90
N ALA A 481 -8.43 -9.98 18.41
CA ALA A 481 -8.19 -8.56 18.65
C ALA A 481 -9.19 -7.66 17.92
N ALA A 482 -9.57 -8.01 16.68
CA ALA A 482 -10.60 -7.30 15.93
C ALA A 482 -11.97 -7.40 16.62
N ASP A 483 -12.42 -8.61 16.95
CA ASP A 483 -13.68 -8.87 17.67
C ASP A 483 -13.68 -8.14 19.05
N PHE A 484 -12.56 -8.12 19.76
CA PHE A 484 -12.48 -7.46 21.04
C PHE A 484 -12.74 -5.96 20.96
N VAL A 485 -12.11 -5.24 20.03
CA VAL A 485 -12.31 -3.80 19.89
C VAL A 485 -13.67 -3.47 19.29
N GLU A 486 -14.18 -4.28 18.37
CA GLU A 486 -15.50 -4.10 17.75
C GLU A 486 -16.63 -4.29 18.77
N ARG A 487 -16.60 -5.35 19.58
CA ARG A 487 -17.60 -5.56 20.67
C ARG A 487 -17.62 -4.43 21.68
N HIS A 488 -16.49 -3.80 21.96
CA HIS A 488 -16.40 -2.67 22.88
C HIS A 488 -16.67 -1.33 22.20
N GLN A 489 -16.89 -1.31 20.87
CA GLN A 489 -17.07 -0.10 20.07
C GLN A 489 -15.90 0.89 20.27
N GLU A 490 -14.69 0.35 20.41
CA GLU A 490 -13.48 1.15 20.56
C GLU A 490 -12.89 1.46 19.18
N PRO A 491 -12.63 2.73 18.84
CA PRO A 491 -12.00 3.09 17.58
C PRO A 491 -10.63 2.41 17.40
N ALA A 492 -10.48 1.67 16.33
CA ALA A 492 -9.26 0.94 16.00
C ALA A 492 -9.08 0.84 14.48
N LEU A 493 -7.90 0.41 14.03
CA LEU A 493 -7.66 0.12 12.62
C LEU A 493 -7.94 -1.36 12.34
N PHE A 494 -8.86 -1.61 11.43
CA PHE A 494 -9.06 -2.93 10.84
C PHE A 494 -8.19 -3.09 9.59
N ARG A 495 -7.78 -4.32 9.31
CA ARG A 495 -7.15 -4.68 8.05
C ARG A 495 -8.25 -5.17 7.13
N ILE A 496 -8.77 -4.28 6.33
CA ILE A 496 -9.90 -4.56 5.44
C ILE A 496 -9.42 -5.00 4.05
N HIS A 497 -10.16 -5.90 3.44
CA HIS A 497 -9.93 -6.35 2.08
C HIS A 497 -11.28 -6.50 1.37
N ASP A 498 -11.58 -5.56 0.49
CA ASP A 498 -12.82 -5.59 -0.29
C ASP A 498 -12.76 -6.66 -1.39
N GLY A 499 -13.91 -7.13 -1.81
CA GLY A 499 -14.03 -7.99 -2.98
C GLY A 499 -13.58 -7.28 -4.28
N PRO A 500 -13.55 -8.01 -5.41
CA PRO A 500 -13.16 -7.43 -6.69
C PRO A 500 -14.13 -6.35 -7.15
N SER A 501 -13.62 -5.29 -7.78
CA SER A 501 -14.49 -4.30 -8.40
C SER A 501 -15.31 -4.93 -9.56
N GLU A 502 -16.47 -4.37 -9.85
CA GLU A 502 -17.37 -4.88 -10.91
C GLU A 502 -16.65 -5.00 -12.27
N GLU A 503 -15.78 -4.06 -12.59
CA GLU A 503 -14.98 -4.05 -13.81
C GLU A 503 -13.97 -5.21 -13.84
N LYS A 504 -13.21 -5.38 -12.75
CA LYS A 504 -12.23 -6.46 -12.60
C LYS A 504 -12.92 -7.84 -12.63
N LEU A 505 -14.06 -7.98 -11.95
CA LEU A 505 -14.87 -9.19 -11.95
C LEU A 505 -15.37 -9.53 -13.36
N THR A 506 -15.83 -8.54 -14.11
CA THR A 506 -16.29 -8.72 -15.49
C THR A 506 -15.15 -9.16 -16.39
N GLY A 507 -13.96 -8.53 -16.26
CA GLY A 507 -12.75 -8.92 -16.97
C GLY A 507 -12.33 -10.36 -16.67
N PHE A 508 -12.32 -10.73 -15.38
CA PHE A 508 -11.97 -12.09 -14.95
C PHE A 508 -12.95 -13.14 -15.47
N ARG A 509 -14.25 -12.87 -15.46
CA ARG A 509 -15.27 -13.77 -16.03
C ARG A 509 -15.14 -13.93 -17.53
N SER A 510 -14.81 -12.86 -18.24
CA SER A 510 -14.55 -12.94 -19.69
C SER A 510 -13.36 -13.84 -19.96
N PHE A 511 -12.28 -13.71 -19.18
CA PHE A 511 -11.12 -14.59 -19.24
C PHE A 511 -11.48 -16.06 -18.92
N LEU A 512 -12.20 -16.32 -17.84
CA LEU A 512 -12.65 -17.68 -17.48
C LEU A 512 -13.47 -18.33 -18.58
N SER A 513 -14.35 -17.57 -19.24
CA SER A 513 -15.16 -18.05 -20.38
C SER A 513 -14.29 -18.51 -21.55
N GLU A 514 -13.16 -17.84 -21.83
CA GLU A 514 -12.18 -18.26 -22.84
C GLU A 514 -11.47 -19.57 -22.44
N CYS A 515 -11.29 -19.81 -21.13
CA CYS A 515 -10.74 -21.06 -20.58
C CYS A 515 -11.79 -22.18 -20.48
N GLY A 516 -13.04 -21.92 -20.86
CA GLY A 516 -14.14 -22.88 -20.74
C GLY A 516 -14.65 -23.07 -19.30
N LEU A 517 -14.40 -22.09 -18.44
CA LEU A 517 -14.76 -22.07 -17.02
C LEU A 517 -15.80 -20.97 -16.73
N SER A 518 -16.40 -21.08 -15.56
CA SER A 518 -17.32 -20.05 -15.05
C SER A 518 -17.16 -19.88 -13.56
N LEU A 519 -17.22 -18.63 -13.07
CA LEU A 519 -17.27 -18.30 -11.66
C LEU A 519 -18.72 -18.18 -11.20
N ARG A 520 -19.09 -18.93 -10.17
CA ARG A 520 -20.38 -18.88 -9.50
C ARG A 520 -20.59 -17.55 -8.76
N GLY A 521 -21.69 -17.39 -8.04
CA GLY A 521 -21.96 -16.25 -7.18
C GLY A 521 -22.52 -15.00 -7.88
N GLY A 522 -22.91 -15.06 -9.16
CA GLY A 522 -23.59 -13.96 -9.86
C GLY A 522 -22.78 -12.65 -9.82
N LEU A 523 -23.40 -11.51 -9.46
CA LEU A 523 -22.74 -10.20 -9.42
C LEU A 523 -21.84 -10.00 -8.19
N LYS A 524 -21.97 -10.84 -7.16
CA LYS A 524 -21.17 -10.76 -5.93
C LYS A 524 -20.73 -12.17 -5.53
N PRO A 525 -19.70 -12.71 -6.19
CA PRO A 525 -19.15 -14.01 -5.80
C PRO A 525 -18.54 -13.94 -4.41
N THR A 526 -18.72 -15.00 -3.65
CA THR A 526 -18.13 -15.18 -2.31
C THR A 526 -16.73 -15.78 -2.43
N THR A 527 -15.96 -15.73 -1.36
CA THR A 527 -14.66 -16.40 -1.28
C THR A 527 -14.75 -17.90 -1.54
N ALA A 528 -15.85 -18.55 -1.08
CA ALA A 528 -16.11 -19.96 -1.35
C ALA A 528 -16.27 -20.25 -2.86
N ASP A 529 -16.86 -19.34 -3.65
CA ASP A 529 -16.97 -19.51 -5.10
C ASP A 529 -15.58 -19.46 -5.76
N TYR A 530 -14.66 -18.65 -5.22
CA TYR A 530 -13.27 -18.59 -5.70
C TYR A 530 -12.46 -19.81 -5.26
N ALA A 531 -12.62 -20.26 -4.02
CA ALA A 531 -11.97 -21.47 -3.51
C ALA A 531 -12.41 -22.72 -4.31
N GLU A 532 -13.72 -22.85 -4.61
CA GLU A 532 -14.24 -23.92 -5.46
C GLU A 532 -13.66 -23.85 -6.88
N LEU A 533 -13.51 -22.65 -7.46
CA LEU A 533 -12.87 -22.48 -8.76
C LEU A 533 -11.41 -22.95 -8.75
N LEU A 534 -10.63 -22.56 -7.72
CA LEU A 534 -9.22 -22.97 -7.61
C LEU A 534 -9.08 -24.47 -7.45
N GLU A 535 -9.93 -25.10 -6.64
CA GLU A 535 -9.94 -26.56 -6.50
C GLU A 535 -10.31 -27.27 -7.82
N GLN A 536 -11.29 -26.74 -8.55
CA GLN A 536 -11.68 -27.27 -9.86
C GLN A 536 -10.55 -27.22 -10.90
N VAL A 537 -9.64 -26.25 -10.78
CA VAL A 537 -8.56 -26.03 -11.75
C VAL A 537 -7.21 -26.60 -11.31
N ARG A 538 -7.08 -27.11 -10.11
CA ARG A 538 -5.83 -27.54 -9.47
C ARG A 538 -4.96 -28.46 -10.35
N GLU A 539 -5.56 -29.42 -11.04
CA GLU A 539 -4.85 -30.37 -11.90
C GLU A 539 -4.75 -29.91 -13.36
N ARG A 540 -5.22 -28.72 -13.69
CA ARG A 540 -5.18 -28.21 -15.06
C ARG A 540 -3.79 -27.64 -15.40
N PRO A 541 -3.35 -27.79 -16.66
CA PRO A 541 -2.07 -27.20 -17.11
C PRO A 541 -2.03 -25.66 -17.04
N ASP A 542 -3.20 -25.02 -16.97
CA ASP A 542 -3.37 -23.56 -16.93
C ASP A 542 -3.77 -23.05 -15.54
N HIS A 543 -3.60 -23.86 -14.47
CA HIS A 543 -4.01 -23.48 -13.12
C HIS A 543 -3.27 -22.23 -12.63
N GLU A 544 -1.96 -22.10 -12.85
CA GLU A 544 -1.15 -20.95 -12.44
C GLU A 544 -1.59 -19.66 -13.13
N LEU A 545 -1.98 -19.78 -14.42
CA LEU A 545 -2.55 -18.65 -15.15
C LEU A 545 -3.86 -18.20 -14.50
N ILE A 546 -4.76 -19.13 -14.18
CA ILE A 546 -6.06 -18.85 -13.60
C ILE A 546 -5.89 -18.22 -12.22
N GLN A 547 -4.99 -18.77 -11.40
CA GLN A 547 -4.63 -18.24 -10.08
C GLN A 547 -4.06 -16.80 -10.18
N THR A 548 -3.16 -16.54 -11.12
CA THR A 548 -2.60 -15.20 -11.37
C THR A 548 -3.68 -14.21 -11.77
N MET A 549 -4.57 -14.60 -12.68
CA MET A 549 -5.66 -13.72 -13.13
C MET A 549 -6.69 -13.47 -12.02
N LEU A 550 -6.93 -14.47 -11.16
CA LEU A 550 -7.76 -14.33 -9.97
C LEU A 550 -7.15 -13.32 -9.01
N LEU A 551 -5.87 -13.46 -8.64
CA LEU A 551 -5.15 -12.51 -7.79
C LEU A 551 -5.22 -11.07 -8.32
N ARG A 552 -4.97 -10.88 -9.62
CA ARG A 552 -5.07 -9.56 -10.28
C ARG A 552 -6.48 -8.98 -10.25
N SER A 553 -7.50 -9.83 -10.16
CA SER A 553 -8.90 -9.39 -10.08
C SER A 553 -9.26 -8.84 -8.70
N LEU A 554 -8.56 -9.23 -7.64
CA LEU A 554 -8.84 -8.79 -6.28
C LEU A 554 -8.43 -7.33 -6.03
N SER A 555 -8.98 -6.77 -4.99
CA SER A 555 -8.59 -5.47 -4.45
C SER A 555 -7.31 -5.62 -3.60
N GLN A 556 -6.72 -4.52 -3.20
CA GLN A 556 -5.59 -4.51 -2.26
C GLN A 556 -6.13 -4.29 -0.84
N ALA A 557 -5.59 -4.99 0.14
CA ALA A 557 -5.94 -4.77 1.53
C ALA A 557 -5.38 -3.44 2.03
N VAL A 558 -6.12 -2.74 2.90
CA VAL A 558 -5.75 -1.44 3.48
C VAL A 558 -6.12 -1.38 4.96
N TYR A 559 -5.59 -0.39 5.67
CA TYR A 559 -6.00 -0.07 7.05
C TYR A 559 -7.12 0.96 7.03
N HIS A 560 -8.20 0.70 7.74
CA HIS A 560 -9.36 1.59 7.82
C HIS A 560 -10.08 1.42 9.17
N PRO A 561 -10.66 2.47 9.75
CA PRO A 561 -11.44 2.33 10.99
C PRO A 561 -12.79 1.63 10.80
N ASP A 562 -13.38 1.69 9.61
CA ASP A 562 -14.62 0.96 9.33
C ASP A 562 -14.32 -0.49 8.94
N ASN A 563 -14.91 -1.44 9.68
CA ASN A 563 -14.81 -2.85 9.37
C ASN A 563 -15.73 -3.23 8.22
N ILE A 564 -15.16 -3.72 7.12
CA ILE A 564 -15.90 -4.33 6.00
C ILE A 564 -15.52 -5.80 5.79
N GLY A 565 -14.76 -6.37 6.72
CA GLY A 565 -14.21 -7.71 6.64
C GLY A 565 -12.97 -7.85 5.79
N HIS A 566 -12.46 -9.07 5.70
CA HIS A 566 -11.29 -9.40 4.90
C HIS A 566 -11.63 -10.50 3.88
N PHE A 567 -11.97 -10.08 2.66
CA PHE A 567 -12.43 -10.98 1.60
C PHE A 567 -11.49 -12.17 1.36
N GLY A 568 -10.19 -11.94 1.12
CA GLY A 568 -9.25 -13.03 0.80
C GLY A 568 -9.12 -14.10 1.90
N LEU A 569 -9.31 -13.73 3.18
CA LEU A 569 -9.28 -14.64 4.31
C LEU A 569 -10.66 -15.22 4.67
N ALA A 570 -11.72 -14.79 4.01
CA ALA A 570 -13.10 -15.12 4.34
C ALA A 570 -13.44 -14.83 5.82
N LEU A 571 -13.05 -13.63 6.29
CA LEU A 571 -13.25 -13.18 7.68
C LEU A 571 -14.19 -11.98 7.71
N GLU A 572 -15.10 -11.96 8.67
CA GLU A 572 -16.03 -10.84 8.89
C GLU A 572 -15.31 -9.66 9.54
N GLU A 573 -14.24 -9.91 10.30
CA GLU A 573 -13.44 -8.92 10.99
C GLU A 573 -11.97 -9.37 11.05
N TYR A 574 -11.06 -8.43 10.86
CA TYR A 574 -9.64 -8.71 10.92
C TYR A 574 -8.84 -7.44 11.23
N ALA A 575 -7.90 -7.53 12.15
CA ALA A 575 -7.02 -6.44 12.51
C ALA A 575 -5.61 -6.96 12.77
N HIS A 576 -4.60 -6.16 12.52
CA HIS A 576 -3.23 -6.55 12.79
C HIS A 576 -2.86 -6.23 14.24
N PHE A 577 -2.56 -7.27 15.01
CA PHE A 577 -2.22 -7.23 16.43
C PHE A 577 -0.82 -7.79 16.73
N THR A 578 -0.32 -8.69 15.89
CA THR A 578 0.75 -9.62 16.23
C THR A 578 2.16 -9.14 15.93
N SER A 579 2.35 -7.91 15.39
CA SER A 579 3.70 -7.44 15.03
C SER A 579 3.95 -5.96 15.37
N PRO A 580 3.81 -5.53 16.64
CA PRO A 580 3.95 -4.11 17.05
C PRO A 580 5.39 -3.58 16.99
N ILE A 581 6.41 -4.44 16.92
CA ILE A 581 7.81 -4.02 16.74
C ILE A 581 8.00 -3.42 15.33
N ARG A 582 7.31 -3.96 14.35
CA ARG A 582 7.53 -3.64 12.93
C ARG A 582 6.34 -3.03 12.21
N ARG A 583 5.16 -2.93 12.83
CA ARG A 583 3.97 -2.29 12.26
C ARG A 583 3.30 -1.34 13.24
N TYR A 584 3.14 -0.09 12.85
CA TYR A 584 2.51 0.93 13.69
C TYR A 584 1.01 0.67 13.96
N PRO A 585 0.20 0.15 13.02
CA PRO A 585 -1.19 -0.24 13.31
C PRO A 585 -1.33 -1.22 14.46
N ASP A 586 -0.45 -2.22 14.56
CA ASP A 586 -0.43 -3.18 15.67
C ASP A 586 -0.16 -2.48 17.01
N LEU A 587 0.78 -1.55 17.03
CA LEU A 587 1.07 -0.74 18.22
C LEU A 587 -0.15 0.09 18.65
N THR A 588 -0.90 0.66 17.70
CA THR A 588 -2.13 1.41 18.01
C THR A 588 -3.23 0.51 18.55
N LEU A 589 -3.36 -0.69 18.01
CA LEU A 589 -4.33 -1.69 18.48
C LEU A 589 -3.98 -2.18 19.90
N HIS A 590 -2.71 -2.42 20.20
CA HIS A 590 -2.26 -2.71 21.58
C HIS A 590 -2.67 -1.62 22.56
N ARG A 591 -2.54 -0.35 22.18
CA ARG A 591 -2.94 0.78 23.03
C ARG A 591 -4.45 0.80 23.27
N ALA A 592 -5.25 0.53 22.23
CA ALA A 592 -6.71 0.45 22.34
C ALA A 592 -7.14 -0.70 23.27
N ILE A 593 -6.57 -1.90 23.11
CA ILE A 593 -6.85 -3.06 23.99
C ILE A 593 -6.47 -2.76 25.43
N LYS A 594 -5.29 -2.19 25.70
CA LYS A 594 -4.87 -1.82 27.05
C LYS A 594 -5.79 -0.78 27.68
N TYR A 595 -6.26 0.17 26.92
CA TYR A 595 -7.26 1.13 27.40
C TYR A 595 -8.54 0.42 27.84
N LEU A 596 -9.05 -0.52 27.03
CA LEU A 596 -10.23 -1.29 27.37
C LEU A 596 -10.04 -2.14 28.63
N LEU A 597 -8.92 -2.85 28.75
CA LEU A 597 -8.58 -3.64 29.94
C LEU A 597 -8.49 -2.78 31.20
N ALA A 598 -7.96 -1.56 31.09
CA ALA A 598 -7.90 -0.63 32.21
C ALA A 598 -9.29 -0.06 32.55
N LYS A 599 -10.14 0.19 31.53
CA LYS A 599 -11.52 0.66 31.69
C LYS A 599 -12.38 -0.37 32.41
N GLU A 600 -12.23 -1.66 32.11
CA GLU A 600 -12.87 -2.76 32.83
C GLU A 600 -12.48 -2.78 34.33
N LYS A 601 -11.23 -2.40 34.65
CA LYS A 601 -10.73 -2.24 36.03
C LYS A 601 -11.11 -0.89 36.66
N GLY A 602 -11.94 -0.07 35.96
CA GLY A 602 -12.46 1.19 36.49
C GLY A 602 -11.61 2.43 36.20
N ALA A 603 -10.63 2.36 35.29
CA ALA A 603 -9.88 3.54 34.86
C ALA A 603 -10.78 4.55 34.13
N LYS A 604 -10.63 5.85 34.45
CA LYS A 604 -11.43 6.96 33.91
C LYS A 604 -10.67 7.85 32.93
N ARG A 605 -9.35 7.65 32.80
CA ARG A 605 -8.48 8.46 31.92
C ARG A 605 -8.38 7.85 30.55
N LYS A 606 -8.21 8.69 29.50
CA LYS A 606 -7.96 8.24 28.11
C LYS A 606 -6.61 7.54 27.95
N THR A 607 -5.65 7.76 28.84
CA THR A 607 -4.33 7.15 28.86
C THR A 607 -4.18 6.28 30.09
N THR A 608 -3.47 5.15 29.97
CA THR A 608 -3.13 4.27 31.07
C THR A 608 -1.63 4.34 31.40
N ASP A 609 -1.27 3.94 32.61
CA ASP A 609 0.13 3.95 33.04
C ASP A 609 0.97 2.89 32.30
N THR A 610 0.34 1.90 31.68
CA THR A 610 0.98 0.84 30.88
C THR A 610 1.02 1.13 29.39
N GLY A 611 0.52 2.28 28.93
CA GLY A 611 0.61 2.73 27.53
C GLY A 611 -0.68 2.56 26.72
N GLY A 612 -1.81 2.30 27.37
CA GLY A 612 -3.12 2.28 26.71
C GLY A 612 -3.60 3.70 26.34
N TYR A 613 -4.36 3.80 25.28
CA TYR A 613 -4.93 5.07 24.82
C TYR A 613 -6.23 4.86 24.05
N HIS A 614 -7.19 5.78 24.28
CA HIS A 614 -8.45 5.87 23.56
C HIS A 614 -8.32 6.87 22.40
N TYR A 615 -8.40 6.37 21.18
CA TYR A 615 -8.36 7.17 19.97
C TYR A 615 -9.75 7.69 19.59
N SER A 616 -9.80 8.79 18.83
CA SER A 616 -11.02 9.20 18.11
C SER A 616 -11.07 8.55 16.72
N ILE A 617 -12.26 8.53 16.11
CA ILE A 617 -12.42 8.04 14.71
C ILE A 617 -11.58 8.89 13.76
N ASP A 618 -11.57 10.21 13.89
CA ASP A 618 -10.77 11.11 13.03
C ASP A 618 -9.27 10.82 13.12
N GLU A 619 -8.77 10.48 14.34
CA GLU A 619 -7.38 10.05 14.50
C GLU A 619 -7.13 8.72 13.77
N MET A 620 -8.09 7.78 13.79
CA MET A 620 -7.96 6.49 13.11
C MET A 620 -8.04 6.62 11.59
N ASP A 621 -8.86 7.53 11.05
CA ASP A 621 -8.90 7.81 9.61
C ASP A 621 -7.52 8.26 9.10
N ILE A 622 -6.93 9.27 9.78
CA ILE A 622 -5.59 9.78 9.44
C ILE A 622 -4.53 8.68 9.56
N LEU A 623 -4.59 7.87 10.61
CA LEU A 623 -3.67 6.76 10.84
C LEU A 623 -3.80 5.68 9.77
N GLY A 624 -5.02 5.34 9.37
CA GLY A 624 -5.30 4.32 8.35
C GLY A 624 -4.72 4.69 6.98
N GLU A 625 -4.96 5.93 6.55
CA GLU A 625 -4.38 6.47 5.31
C GLU A 625 -2.85 6.48 5.34
N HIS A 626 -2.28 6.97 6.45
CA HIS A 626 -0.84 7.05 6.64
C HIS A 626 -0.19 5.66 6.65
N CYS A 627 -0.71 4.72 7.42
CA CYS A 627 -0.15 3.37 7.52
C CYS A 627 -0.26 2.59 6.20
N SER A 628 -1.37 2.75 5.47
CA SER A 628 -1.53 2.17 4.14
C SER A 628 -0.56 2.77 3.12
N MET A 629 -0.28 4.07 3.22
CA MET A 629 0.72 4.75 2.38
C MET A 629 2.14 4.27 2.70
N THR A 630 2.51 4.16 4.00
CA THR A 630 3.86 3.73 4.39
C THR A 630 4.12 2.27 4.03
N GLU A 631 3.12 1.40 4.11
CA GLU A 631 3.20 0.01 3.67
C GLU A 631 3.48 -0.07 2.16
N ARG A 632 2.69 0.62 1.32
CA ARG A 632 2.93 0.66 -0.13
C ARG A 632 4.31 1.23 -0.47
N ARG A 633 4.74 2.27 0.24
CA ARG A 633 6.07 2.86 0.09
C ARG A 633 7.17 1.84 0.36
N ALA A 634 7.03 1.03 1.40
CA ALA A 634 7.97 -0.03 1.74
C ALA A 634 7.99 -1.13 0.66
N ASP A 635 6.83 -1.57 0.19
CA ASP A 635 6.71 -2.58 -0.86
C ASP A 635 7.33 -2.10 -2.18
N ASP A 636 7.08 -0.85 -2.57
CA ASP A 636 7.66 -0.28 -3.78
C ASP A 636 9.18 -0.18 -3.69
N ALA A 637 9.71 0.27 -2.53
CA ALA A 637 11.14 0.40 -2.32
C ALA A 637 11.85 -0.96 -2.31
N THR A 638 11.30 -1.97 -1.66
CA THR A 638 11.87 -3.32 -1.62
C THR A 638 11.83 -3.99 -2.98
N ARG A 639 10.76 -3.78 -3.74
CA ARG A 639 10.65 -4.24 -5.14
C ARG A 639 11.71 -3.60 -6.03
N ASP A 640 11.89 -2.30 -5.93
CA ASP A 640 12.89 -1.56 -6.69
C ASP A 640 14.30 -2.12 -6.47
N VAL A 641 14.65 -2.43 -5.21
CA VAL A 641 15.94 -3.05 -4.87
C VAL A 641 16.03 -4.48 -5.40
N ALA A 642 14.97 -5.26 -5.24
CA ALA A 642 14.95 -6.64 -5.75
C ALA A 642 15.11 -6.69 -7.28
N ASP A 643 14.42 -5.79 -8.00
CA ASP A 643 14.51 -5.72 -9.46
C ASP A 643 15.90 -5.24 -9.92
N TRP A 644 16.51 -4.30 -9.20
CA TRP A 644 17.89 -3.89 -9.47
C TRP A 644 18.87 -5.04 -9.27
N LEU A 645 18.80 -5.76 -8.13
CA LEU A 645 19.63 -6.91 -7.82
C LEU A 645 19.47 -8.04 -8.84
N LYS A 646 18.22 -8.32 -9.28
CA LYS A 646 17.96 -9.28 -10.36
C LYS A 646 18.61 -8.87 -11.67
N CYS A 647 18.57 -7.58 -12.02
CA CYS A 647 19.25 -7.06 -13.21
C CYS A 647 20.78 -7.17 -13.05
N GLU A 648 21.36 -6.83 -11.89
CA GLU A 648 22.79 -7.01 -11.63
C GLU A 648 23.22 -8.46 -11.86
N TYR A 649 22.50 -9.41 -11.29
CA TYR A 649 22.76 -10.84 -11.48
C TYR A 649 22.68 -11.26 -12.93
N MET A 650 21.70 -10.75 -13.68
CA MET A 650 21.48 -11.11 -15.09
C MET A 650 22.52 -10.49 -16.05
N GLN A 651 23.28 -9.48 -15.64
CA GLN A 651 24.36 -8.93 -16.48
C GLN A 651 25.42 -9.97 -16.84
N ASP A 652 25.75 -10.84 -15.90
CA ASP A 652 26.72 -11.92 -16.10
C ASP A 652 26.15 -13.07 -16.97
N HIS A 653 24.85 -13.04 -17.28
CA HIS A 653 24.15 -14.07 -18.05
C HIS A 653 23.68 -13.59 -19.43
N VAL A 654 24.17 -12.45 -19.91
CA VAL A 654 23.85 -11.99 -21.29
C VAL A 654 24.36 -13.00 -22.32
N GLY A 655 23.47 -13.39 -23.24
CA GLY A 655 23.73 -14.45 -24.22
C GLY A 655 23.38 -15.87 -23.76
N ALA A 656 23.13 -16.11 -22.48
CA ALA A 656 22.70 -17.40 -21.97
C ALA A 656 21.22 -17.71 -22.30
N GLU A 657 20.92 -18.98 -22.43
CA GLU A 657 19.58 -19.48 -22.72
C GLU A 657 18.95 -20.08 -21.47
N PHE A 658 17.65 -19.80 -21.26
CA PHE A 658 16.87 -20.30 -20.14
C PHE A 658 15.50 -20.76 -20.59
N ASP A 659 14.95 -21.72 -19.83
CA ASP A 659 13.55 -22.10 -19.93
C ASP A 659 12.71 -21.21 -19.02
N GLY A 660 11.54 -20.79 -19.49
CA GLY A 660 10.65 -19.93 -18.73
C GLY A 660 9.20 -20.07 -19.12
N ILE A 661 8.35 -19.42 -18.36
CA ILE A 661 6.89 -19.39 -18.57
C ILE A 661 6.46 -17.95 -18.81
N ILE A 662 5.58 -17.73 -19.78
CA ILE A 662 4.99 -16.41 -20.03
C ILE A 662 4.16 -16.01 -18.81
N SER A 663 4.62 -14.98 -18.08
CA SER A 663 3.98 -14.48 -16.85
C SER A 663 2.99 -13.34 -17.10
N SER A 664 3.14 -12.60 -18.22
CA SER A 664 2.23 -11.51 -18.60
C SER A 664 2.29 -11.25 -20.08
N VAL A 665 1.16 -10.82 -20.67
CA VAL A 665 1.06 -10.44 -22.08
C VAL A 665 0.50 -9.04 -22.21
N THR A 666 1.13 -8.22 -23.05
CA THR A 666 0.79 -6.81 -23.29
C THR A 666 0.72 -6.53 -24.78
N GLY A 667 0.28 -5.33 -25.17
CA GLY A 667 0.25 -4.90 -26.56
C GLY A 667 1.62 -4.69 -27.21
N PHE A 668 2.69 -4.55 -26.40
CA PHE A 668 4.06 -4.34 -26.88
C PHE A 668 4.97 -5.57 -26.74
N GLY A 669 4.44 -6.70 -26.22
CA GLY A 669 5.21 -7.91 -26.04
C GLY A 669 4.66 -8.78 -24.90
N PHE A 670 5.46 -9.71 -24.45
CA PHE A 670 5.14 -10.55 -23.29
C PHE A 670 6.34 -10.67 -22.35
N PHE A 671 6.04 -10.80 -21.05
CA PHE A 671 7.04 -11.08 -20.04
C PHE A 671 7.18 -12.57 -19.83
N VAL A 672 8.41 -13.02 -19.67
CA VAL A 672 8.75 -14.41 -19.36
C VAL A 672 9.41 -14.47 -18.01
N ARG A 673 8.91 -15.34 -17.13
CA ARG A 673 9.54 -15.66 -15.86
C ARG A 673 10.43 -16.89 -16.05
N LEU A 674 11.69 -16.76 -15.68
CA LEU A 674 12.65 -17.88 -15.71
C LEU A 674 12.30 -18.90 -14.63
N ASN A 675 12.32 -20.19 -14.96
CA ASN A 675 11.88 -21.24 -14.06
C ASN A 675 12.75 -21.37 -12.79
N ASP A 676 14.07 -21.27 -12.97
CA ASP A 676 15.03 -21.53 -11.90
C ASP A 676 15.41 -20.25 -11.12
N LEU A 677 15.24 -19.09 -11.72
CA LEU A 677 15.72 -17.82 -11.15
C LEU A 677 14.59 -16.89 -10.70
N PHE A 678 13.34 -17.15 -11.10
CA PHE A 678 12.17 -16.30 -10.78
C PHE A 678 12.34 -14.84 -11.21
N ILE A 679 13.09 -14.62 -12.30
CA ILE A 679 13.34 -13.30 -12.90
C ILE A 679 12.42 -13.14 -14.10
N ASP A 680 11.73 -12.01 -14.14
CA ASP A 680 10.88 -11.65 -15.28
C ASP A 680 11.68 -10.78 -16.27
N GLY A 681 11.58 -11.07 -17.55
CA GLY A 681 12.16 -10.26 -18.63
C GLY A 681 11.20 -10.09 -19.80
N LEU A 682 11.40 -9.07 -20.59
CA LEU A 682 10.53 -8.69 -21.71
C LEU A 682 11.00 -9.31 -23.02
N VAL A 683 10.11 -10.05 -23.69
CA VAL A 683 10.22 -10.33 -25.13
C VAL A 683 9.38 -9.29 -25.84
N HIS A 684 10.03 -8.30 -26.46
CA HIS A 684 9.34 -7.22 -27.16
C HIS A 684 8.74 -7.72 -28.47
N ILE A 685 7.57 -7.24 -28.85
CA ILE A 685 6.85 -7.68 -30.06
C ILE A 685 7.66 -7.48 -31.36
N SER A 686 8.54 -6.50 -31.39
CA SER A 686 9.43 -6.26 -32.54
C SER A 686 10.54 -7.30 -32.74
N THR A 687 10.83 -8.12 -31.70
CA THR A 687 11.81 -9.22 -31.80
C THR A 687 11.17 -10.52 -32.27
N LEU A 688 9.87 -10.53 -32.48
CA LEU A 688 9.10 -11.65 -33.01
C LEU A 688 9.04 -11.53 -34.56
N ASP A 689 10.13 -11.84 -35.22
CA ASP A 689 10.37 -11.56 -36.64
C ASP A 689 9.49 -12.36 -37.65
N ASN A 690 8.67 -13.27 -37.14
CA ASN A 690 7.95 -14.23 -37.97
C ASN A 690 6.51 -13.82 -38.35
N ASP A 691 5.94 -12.78 -37.71
CA ASP A 691 4.57 -12.32 -38.03
C ASP A 691 4.25 -10.95 -37.39
N TYR A 692 3.10 -10.35 -37.79
CA TYR A 692 2.48 -9.23 -37.06
C TYR A 692 1.55 -9.78 -35.99
N TYR A 693 1.74 -9.33 -34.75
CA TYR A 693 0.99 -9.80 -33.62
C TYR A 693 -0.02 -8.77 -33.10
N ARG A 694 -1.24 -9.21 -32.88
CA ARG A 694 -2.31 -8.43 -32.28
C ARG A 694 -2.58 -8.89 -30.85
N PHE A 695 -2.67 -7.95 -29.95
CA PHE A 695 -3.04 -8.23 -28.56
C PHE A 695 -4.55 -8.46 -28.43
N ASP A 696 -4.93 -9.60 -27.87
CA ASP A 696 -6.29 -9.96 -27.49
C ASP A 696 -6.41 -9.80 -25.98
N MET A 697 -7.03 -8.67 -25.55
CA MET A 697 -7.18 -8.33 -24.11
C MET A 697 -8.07 -9.34 -23.38
N ALA A 698 -9.11 -9.89 -24.02
CA ALA A 698 -10.02 -10.84 -23.39
C ALA A 698 -9.34 -12.19 -23.14
N GLY A 699 -8.53 -12.66 -24.10
CA GLY A 699 -7.79 -13.91 -23.97
C GLY A 699 -6.40 -13.77 -23.38
N GLN A 700 -5.96 -12.54 -22.98
CA GLN A 700 -4.63 -12.24 -22.46
C GLN A 700 -3.51 -12.91 -23.29
N ARG A 701 -3.54 -12.69 -24.63
CA ARG A 701 -2.66 -13.35 -25.59
C ARG A 701 -2.27 -12.47 -26.78
N LEU A 702 -1.12 -12.75 -27.38
CA LEU A 702 -0.73 -12.23 -28.69
C LEU A 702 -1.10 -13.27 -29.75
N ILE A 703 -1.71 -12.82 -30.83
CA ILE A 703 -2.13 -13.67 -31.95
C ILE A 703 -1.47 -13.15 -33.22
N GLY A 704 -0.68 -14.01 -33.88
CA GLY A 704 -0.08 -13.72 -35.18
C GLY A 704 -1.13 -13.66 -36.27
N GLU A 705 -1.12 -12.59 -37.03
CA GLU A 705 -2.16 -12.30 -38.09
C GLU A 705 -2.06 -13.30 -39.23
N ASN A 706 -0.87 -13.67 -39.65
CA ASN A 706 -0.63 -14.54 -40.78
C ASN A 706 -0.42 -16.01 -40.37
N SER A 707 0.40 -16.24 -39.36
CA SER A 707 0.75 -17.58 -38.87
C SER A 707 -0.36 -18.23 -38.03
N GLY A 708 -1.17 -17.39 -37.37
CA GLY A 708 -2.11 -17.81 -36.34
C GLY A 708 -1.42 -18.35 -35.07
N MET A 709 -0.14 -18.06 -34.91
CA MET A 709 0.61 -18.41 -33.69
C MET A 709 0.08 -17.64 -32.50
N ILE A 710 -0.01 -18.29 -31.35
CA ILE A 710 -0.57 -17.70 -30.12
C ILE A 710 0.49 -17.81 -29.02
N TYR A 711 0.76 -16.66 -28.36
CA TYR A 711 1.49 -16.58 -27.10
C TYR A 711 0.54 -16.13 -26.01
N ARG A 712 0.39 -16.91 -24.96
CA ARG A 712 -0.48 -16.62 -23.81
C ARG A 712 0.24 -16.85 -22.50
N ILE A 713 -0.28 -16.28 -21.45
CA ILE A 713 0.21 -16.52 -20.09
C ILE A 713 0.17 -18.04 -19.81
N GLY A 714 1.22 -18.57 -19.13
CA GLY A 714 1.37 -19.98 -18.82
C GLY A 714 2.01 -20.82 -19.92
N ASP A 715 2.25 -20.28 -21.14
CA ASP A 715 2.97 -21.01 -22.18
C ASP A 715 4.47 -21.09 -21.82
N ALA A 716 5.03 -22.29 -21.86
CA ALA A 716 6.45 -22.51 -21.69
C ALA A 716 7.21 -22.10 -22.97
N VAL A 717 8.26 -21.33 -22.79
CA VAL A 717 9.11 -20.79 -23.87
C VAL A 717 10.57 -20.91 -23.50
N LYS A 718 11.41 -21.03 -24.52
CA LYS A 718 12.86 -20.92 -24.35
C LYS A 718 13.32 -19.56 -24.82
N ILE A 719 14.07 -18.87 -23.97
CA ILE A 719 14.55 -17.52 -24.23
C ILE A 719 16.07 -17.44 -24.13
N ARG A 720 16.63 -16.40 -24.75
CA ARG A 720 18.01 -15.99 -24.57
C ARG A 720 18.02 -14.57 -24.01
N VAL A 721 18.90 -14.31 -23.08
CA VAL A 721 19.11 -12.96 -22.51
C VAL A 721 19.79 -12.09 -23.58
N GLU A 722 19.09 -11.05 -24.05
CA GLU A 722 19.59 -10.17 -25.11
C GLU A 722 20.32 -8.96 -24.53
N ALA A 723 19.69 -8.28 -23.57
CA ALA A 723 20.25 -7.10 -22.93
C ALA A 723 19.76 -6.96 -21.49
N VAL A 724 20.55 -6.28 -20.68
CA VAL A 724 20.19 -5.94 -19.31
C VAL A 724 20.46 -4.47 -19.05
N SER A 725 19.47 -3.74 -18.59
CA SER A 725 19.58 -2.34 -18.22
C SER A 725 19.35 -2.16 -16.71
N LEU A 726 20.42 -1.88 -15.97
CA LEU A 726 20.32 -1.54 -14.55
C LEU A 726 19.56 -0.24 -14.31
N GLU A 727 19.72 0.74 -15.20
CA GLU A 727 19.06 2.04 -15.07
C GLU A 727 17.56 1.94 -15.24
N GLN A 728 17.12 1.06 -16.15
CA GLN A 728 15.69 0.85 -16.41
C GLN A 728 15.12 -0.30 -15.56
N ARG A 729 16.00 -1.02 -14.83
CA ARG A 729 15.65 -2.24 -14.08
C ARG A 729 14.91 -3.23 -14.97
N GLN A 730 15.44 -3.44 -16.17
CA GLN A 730 14.80 -4.24 -17.21
C GLN A 730 15.77 -5.26 -17.78
N VAL A 731 15.25 -6.47 -18.00
CA VAL A 731 15.93 -7.54 -18.73
C VAL A 731 15.17 -7.78 -20.03
N ASP A 732 15.86 -7.69 -21.15
CA ASP A 732 15.29 -7.96 -22.46
C ASP A 732 15.67 -9.38 -22.90
N PHE A 733 14.67 -10.12 -23.34
CA PHE A 733 14.82 -11.48 -23.82
C PHE A 733 14.54 -11.56 -25.32
N ALA A 734 15.25 -12.46 -25.99
CA ALA A 734 14.89 -12.91 -27.32
C ALA A 734 14.33 -14.34 -27.27
N LEU A 735 13.27 -14.59 -28.01
CA LEU A 735 12.68 -15.91 -28.13
C LEU A 735 13.63 -16.83 -28.95
N VAL A 736 14.06 -17.96 -28.36
CA VAL A 736 14.76 -19.01 -29.11
C VAL A 736 13.73 -19.86 -29.82
N ALA A 737 13.97 -20.19 -31.10
CA ALA A 737 13.04 -20.98 -31.91
C ALA A 737 12.55 -22.22 -31.14
N SER A 738 11.29 -22.24 -30.78
CA SER A 738 10.71 -23.35 -30.02
C SER A 738 10.40 -24.54 -30.94
N GLU A 739 10.72 -25.72 -30.51
CA GLU A 739 10.32 -26.99 -31.18
C GLU A 739 8.80 -27.25 -31.11
N ARG A 740 8.02 -26.43 -30.46
CA ARG A 740 6.57 -26.59 -30.36
C ARG A 740 5.85 -26.18 -31.62
N THR A 741 5.08 -27.10 -32.16
CA THR A 741 4.11 -26.85 -33.24
C THR A 741 3.16 -25.71 -32.81
N PRO A 742 3.04 -24.62 -33.62
CA PRO A 742 2.12 -23.53 -33.28
C PRO A 742 0.71 -24.06 -33.11
N ARG A 743 0.03 -23.68 -32.01
CA ARG A 743 -1.41 -23.93 -31.88
C ARG A 743 -2.12 -23.03 -32.91
N ARG A 744 -2.54 -23.62 -34.03
CA ARG A 744 -3.32 -22.90 -35.03
C ARG A 744 -4.75 -22.68 -34.55
N VAL A 745 -5.23 -21.46 -34.70
CA VAL A 745 -6.67 -21.13 -34.50
C VAL A 745 -7.46 -21.97 -35.53
N GLY A 746 -8.18 -22.97 -35.06
CA GLY A 746 -9.07 -23.74 -35.90
C GLY A 746 -10.13 -22.82 -36.55
N LYS A 747 -10.61 -23.16 -37.74
CA LYS A 747 -11.65 -22.39 -38.50
C LYS A 747 -12.90 -22.05 -37.66
N THR A 748 -13.16 -22.80 -36.58
CA THR A 748 -14.24 -22.59 -35.63
C THR A 748 -14.09 -21.33 -34.77
N ALA A 749 -12.87 -20.80 -34.55
CA ALA A 749 -12.66 -19.57 -33.79
C ALA A 749 -13.02 -18.32 -34.58
N LYS A 750 -12.76 -18.31 -35.91
CA LYS A 750 -13.19 -17.20 -36.83
C LYS A 750 -14.71 -17.05 -36.89
N ASP A 751 -15.44 -18.17 -36.78
CA ASP A 751 -16.93 -18.15 -36.77
C ASP A 751 -17.51 -17.71 -35.41
N LYS A 752 -16.79 -17.98 -34.30
CA LYS A 752 -17.18 -17.51 -32.97
C LYS A 752 -16.88 -16.01 -32.79
N GLU A 753 -15.79 -15.51 -33.37
CA GLU A 753 -15.42 -14.09 -33.36
C GLU A 753 -16.45 -13.25 -34.09
N LYS A 754 -16.93 -13.71 -35.28
CA LYS A 754 -18.04 -13.07 -35.99
C LYS A 754 -19.36 -13.12 -35.21
N LYS A 755 -19.61 -14.15 -34.38
CA LYS A 755 -20.79 -14.23 -33.52
C LYS A 755 -20.64 -13.33 -32.31
N GLY A 756 -19.44 -13.21 -31.69
CA GLY A 756 -19.14 -12.32 -30.58
C GLY A 756 -19.31 -10.85 -30.96
N THR A 757 -18.76 -10.43 -32.07
CA THR A 757 -18.92 -9.06 -32.61
C THR A 757 -20.38 -8.73 -32.92
N ARG A 758 -21.14 -9.67 -33.50
CA ARG A 758 -22.59 -9.52 -33.73
C ARG A 758 -23.38 -9.47 -32.41
N TYR A 759 -22.94 -10.16 -31.37
CA TYR A 759 -23.61 -10.13 -30.06
C TYR A 759 -23.36 -8.78 -29.36
N ILE A 760 -22.15 -8.24 -29.40
CA ILE A 760 -21.81 -6.90 -28.87
C ILE A 760 -22.60 -5.81 -29.62
N GLU A 761 -22.61 -5.84 -30.96
CA GLU A 761 -23.42 -4.93 -31.76
C GLU A 761 -24.93 -5.03 -31.48
N SER A 762 -25.43 -6.24 -31.16
CA SER A 762 -26.82 -6.43 -30.78
C SER A 762 -27.14 -5.85 -29.38
N MET A 763 -26.20 -5.96 -28.44
CA MET A 763 -26.32 -5.38 -27.10
C MET A 763 -26.23 -3.85 -27.14
N GLU A 764 -25.36 -3.28 -27.96
CA GLU A 764 -25.30 -1.84 -28.17
C GLU A 764 -26.57 -1.29 -28.84
N LYS A 765 -27.13 -2.01 -29.82
CA LYS A 765 -28.43 -1.67 -30.42
C LYS A 765 -29.60 -1.79 -29.43
N GLN A 766 -29.54 -2.73 -28.49
CA GLN A 766 -30.52 -2.82 -27.39
C GLN A 766 -30.36 -1.69 -26.36
N ARG A 767 -29.11 -1.32 -26.00
CA ARG A 767 -28.84 -0.17 -25.12
C ARG A 767 -29.27 1.16 -25.75
N SER A 768 -29.06 1.35 -27.06
CA SER A 768 -29.52 2.55 -27.76
C SER A 768 -31.04 2.62 -27.88
N LYS A 769 -31.72 1.49 -28.07
CA LYS A 769 -33.19 1.41 -28.05
C LYS A 769 -33.78 1.67 -26.65
N LYS A 770 -33.13 1.17 -25.58
CA LYS A 770 -33.54 1.51 -24.19
C LYS A 770 -33.33 2.99 -23.87
N LYS A 771 -32.21 3.59 -24.30
CA LYS A 771 -31.99 5.05 -24.12
C LYS A 771 -32.98 5.90 -24.90
N SER A 772 -33.41 5.47 -26.07
CA SER A 772 -34.43 6.17 -26.88
C SER A 772 -35.86 5.99 -26.29
N ALA A 773 -36.16 4.84 -25.66
CA ALA A 773 -37.42 4.61 -24.97
C ALA A 773 -37.54 5.47 -23.70
N VAL A 774 -36.46 5.54 -22.88
CA VAL A 774 -36.43 6.39 -21.68
C VAL A 774 -36.54 7.89 -22.05
N LYS A 775 -35.91 8.32 -23.17
CA LYS A 775 -36.11 9.69 -23.67
C LYS A 775 -37.55 9.95 -24.16
N LYS A 776 -38.23 8.98 -24.77
CA LYS A 776 -39.65 9.12 -25.18
C LYS A 776 -40.57 9.21 -23.97
N ASP A 777 -40.35 8.42 -22.90
CA ASP A 777 -41.17 8.48 -21.69
C ASP A 777 -40.95 9.78 -20.91
N ALA A 778 -39.71 10.31 -20.86
CA ALA A 778 -39.43 11.61 -20.26
C ALA A 778 -40.12 12.77 -21.02
N VAL A 779 -40.22 12.70 -22.34
CA VAL A 779 -40.93 13.70 -23.16
C VAL A 779 -42.45 13.58 -23.01
N LEU A 780 -42.98 12.36 -22.81
CA LEU A 780 -44.38 12.14 -22.56
C LEU A 780 -44.86 12.59 -21.18
N THR A 781 -44.01 12.44 -20.18
CA THR A 781 -44.25 12.95 -18.81
C THR A 781 -44.21 14.48 -18.77
N HIS A 782 -43.28 15.13 -19.51
CA HIS A 782 -43.28 16.59 -19.63
C HIS A 782 -44.47 17.16 -20.37
N LYS A 783 -44.99 16.47 -21.40
CA LYS A 783 -46.23 16.88 -22.11
C LYS A 783 -47.49 16.69 -21.26
N LYS A 784 -47.53 15.67 -20.38
CA LYS A 784 -48.66 15.48 -19.46
C LYS A 784 -48.71 16.50 -18.35
N SER A 785 -47.53 16.91 -17.82
CA SER A 785 -47.43 17.96 -16.78
C SER A 785 -47.76 19.35 -17.34
N ALA A 786 -47.41 19.65 -18.60
CA ALA A 786 -47.76 20.91 -19.25
C ALA A 786 -49.26 21.03 -19.54
N LYS A 787 -49.96 19.92 -19.96
CA LYS A 787 -51.41 19.91 -20.14
C LYS A 787 -52.18 20.04 -18.82
N LYS A 788 -51.63 19.55 -17.70
CA LYS A 788 -52.27 19.68 -16.37
C LYS A 788 -52.14 21.11 -15.80
N LYS A 789 -51.10 21.88 -16.19
CA LYS A 789 -50.94 23.29 -15.81
C LYS A 789 -51.80 24.25 -16.66
N GLN A 790 -52.24 23.87 -17.87
CA GLN A 790 -53.15 24.68 -18.67
C GLN A 790 -54.62 24.48 -18.32
N SER A 791 -55.01 23.34 -17.76
CA SER A 791 -56.41 23.07 -17.32
C SER A 791 -56.72 23.73 -15.96
N THR A 792 -55.73 24.05 -15.14
CA THR A 792 -55.90 24.75 -13.85
C THR A 792 -55.90 26.28 -13.99
N ARG A 793 -55.51 26.84 -15.15
CA ARG A 793 -55.59 28.27 -15.45
C ARG A 793 -56.89 28.72 -16.12
N LYS A 794 -57.82 27.77 -16.47
CA LYS A 794 -59.17 28.09 -17.02
C LYS A 794 -60.33 27.90 -16.02
N ARG A 795 -59.92 27.69 -14.70
CA ARG A 795 -60.93 27.61 -13.62
C ARG A 795 -60.49 28.49 -12.43
N LYS A 796 -60.13 29.73 -12.71
CA LYS A 796 -60.20 30.87 -11.78
C LYS A 796 -60.58 32.11 -12.56
#